data_e7442da0341ff4ad6140580eb67a22cf
#
_entry.id   e7442da0341ff4ad6140580eb67a22cf
#
_cell.length_a   1.000
_cell.length_b   1.000
_cell.length_c   1.000
_cell.angle_alpha   90.00
_cell.angle_beta   90.00
_cell.angle_gamma   90.00
#
_symmetry.space_group_name_H-M   'P 1'
#
loop_
_entity.id
_entity.type
_entity.pdbx_description
1 polymer ?
#
loop_
_entity_poly.entity_id
_entity_poly.type
_entity_poly.pdbx_seq_one_letter_code
_entity_poly.pdbx_strand_id
1 'polypeptide(L)'
;MNFNNYTIKGQEAFQKAMEIAAANEQQSIESVHILKGIIIADENVVPFLFKKNNINLTTFNQALDAVIKTYGKVTGGSPYLSNDATQVLNRATALAKEFGDEYVSIEHMLLALVAGKDKAASLLKDAGLSEKGLKAAIQELRGSSKVTDQHAEGKYRSLEKYSKNLNDLARSGKIDPVIGRDEEIRRVLQILSRRSKNNPILLGEPGVGKTAIAEGLAQRIVSGDVPENLKSKQLISLDMGLLVAGAKYKGEFEERLKSVIKEVIDSDGEIILFIDEIHTLIGAGGGEGAMDAANLLKPALARGELHAIGATTLKEYQKYIEKDKALERRFQSVIVDEPDTQDAISILRGIKEKYEVHHGIRIQDDAIIAAVELSQRYISDRFLPDKAIDLMDEASAKLRIELDSMPQELDEILRRIMQLEIEREAIRRENNKEKETILSRELAELNEQKSQIMAKWQEEKRVIDGLKQAKEDIDRYKMEAEQAERNGDYGKVAEIRYGKIQESEKQLAEFNKQLQELKKTLGSSMLKEEVTPEDIAEVVAKWTGIPVSKMLQSEREKLLHLEEELGKRVAGQAEAIEAIADAVRRSRAGLQDPKRPIGSFIFLGTTGVGKTELAKALAEYLFNDDNAMVRIDMSEYQERHAVSRLVGAPPGYVGYDEGGQLTEAVRRKPYSVILLDEIEKAHPDVFNVLLQVLDDGRLTDNKGRVANFKNSIIIMTSNMGAHVIQENFEKMTPSNEEEIVEFTKNEVMELLRKTIRPEFLNRVDEVIMFKPLSRKEIRKIVSIQFGLIQKRLEENGIKIEASSEVLDKLGELGFDPQFGARPLKRVMQRLILNELSKEILSGAIQKESVVGITLGEDGNLQFLNLDKVPL
;
A
#
# COMPACT_ATOMS: atom_id res chain seq x y z
N MET A 1 50.16 29.22 -14.66
CA MET A 1 49.77 28.08 -15.52
C MET A 1 48.36 28.30 -15.96
N ASN A 2 48.03 27.95 -17.20
CA ASN A 2 46.67 28.01 -17.71
C ASN A 2 46.01 26.63 -17.52
N PHE A 3 45.02 26.52 -16.62
CA PHE A 3 44.33 25.27 -16.31
C PHE A 3 43.13 24.99 -17.23
N ASN A 4 42.92 25.80 -18.27
CA ASN A 4 41.82 25.62 -19.22
C ASN A 4 41.91 24.30 -20.00
N ASN A 5 43.10 23.71 -20.07
CA ASN A 5 43.36 22.43 -20.74
C ASN A 5 43.23 21.22 -19.78
N TYR A 6 42.75 21.43 -18.57
CA TYR A 6 42.47 20.37 -17.59
C TYR A 6 40.98 20.08 -17.55
N THR A 7 40.67 18.86 -17.26
CA THR A 7 39.27 18.47 -16.96
C THR A 7 38.80 19.20 -15.69
N ILE A 8 37.49 19.29 -15.49
CA ILE A 8 36.91 19.93 -14.28
C ILE A 8 37.45 19.25 -13.02
N LYS A 9 37.51 17.91 -13.02
CA LYS A 9 38.06 17.15 -11.89
C LYS A 9 39.54 17.41 -11.68
N GLY A 10 40.34 17.57 -12.75
CA GLY A 10 41.73 17.98 -12.66
C GLY A 10 41.90 19.39 -12.08
N GLN A 11 41.03 20.34 -12.44
CA GLN A 11 41.03 21.68 -11.85
C GLN A 11 40.62 21.66 -10.37
N GLU A 12 39.55 20.89 -10.02
CA GLU A 12 39.13 20.68 -8.63
C GLU A 12 40.24 20.07 -7.77
N ALA A 13 40.94 19.06 -8.31
CA ALA A 13 42.06 18.40 -7.62
C ALA A 13 43.18 19.40 -7.30
N PHE A 14 43.49 20.30 -8.23
CA PHE A 14 44.47 21.34 -8.00
C PHE A 14 43.96 22.39 -6.98
N GLN A 15 42.71 22.80 -7.05
CA GLN A 15 42.13 23.71 -6.06
C GLN A 15 42.16 23.08 -4.65
N LYS A 16 41.79 21.79 -4.53
CA LYS A 16 41.92 21.08 -3.26
C LYS A 16 43.35 20.99 -2.76
N ALA A 17 44.32 20.79 -3.65
CA ALA A 17 45.74 20.82 -3.27
C ALA A 17 46.14 22.16 -2.65
N MET A 18 45.66 23.28 -3.21
CA MET A 18 45.88 24.62 -2.63
C MET A 18 45.23 24.78 -1.26
N GLU A 19 43.99 24.36 -1.14
CA GLU A 19 43.25 24.37 0.14
C GLU A 19 43.95 23.56 1.23
N ILE A 20 44.49 22.39 0.88
CA ILE A 20 45.20 21.51 1.81
C ILE A 20 46.52 22.12 2.25
N ALA A 21 47.31 22.70 1.32
CA ALA A 21 48.54 23.40 1.66
C ALA A 21 48.29 24.59 2.59
N ALA A 22 47.27 25.40 2.29
CA ALA A 22 46.86 26.52 3.13
C ALA A 22 46.36 26.08 4.52
N ALA A 23 45.57 25.03 4.62
CA ALA A 23 45.08 24.48 5.87
C ALA A 23 46.20 23.94 6.78
N ASN A 24 47.29 23.47 6.19
CA ASN A 24 48.50 23.02 6.93
C ASN A 24 49.52 24.13 7.14
N GLU A 25 49.19 25.38 6.85
CA GLU A 25 50.11 26.53 6.97
C GLU A 25 51.37 26.38 6.12
N GLN A 26 51.28 25.73 4.94
CA GLN A 26 52.41 25.46 4.04
C GLN A 26 52.29 26.36 2.82
N GLN A 27 53.32 27.17 2.57
CA GLN A 27 53.36 28.12 1.47
C GLN A 27 53.69 27.47 0.13
N SER A 28 54.45 26.37 0.14
CA SER A 28 54.78 25.57 -1.05
C SER A 28 53.75 24.50 -1.31
N ILE A 29 53.13 24.50 -2.50
CA ILE A 29 52.25 23.43 -2.96
C ILE A 29 53.10 22.32 -3.53
N GLU A 30 53.28 21.24 -2.77
CA GLU A 30 54.10 20.08 -3.15
C GLU A 30 53.29 19.04 -3.93
N SER A 31 53.95 18.09 -4.57
CA SER A 31 53.37 16.98 -5.28
C SER A 31 52.41 16.12 -4.41
N VAL A 32 52.71 16.00 -3.11
CA VAL A 32 51.85 15.29 -2.14
C VAL A 32 50.51 16.00 -1.92
N HIS A 33 50.48 17.35 -2.03
CA HIS A 33 49.18 18.09 -1.96
C HIS A 33 48.35 17.84 -3.20
N ILE A 34 48.98 17.77 -4.39
CA ILE A 34 48.28 17.41 -5.65
C ILE A 34 47.73 16.01 -5.55
N LEU A 35 48.52 15.05 -5.04
CA LEU A 35 48.03 13.66 -4.84
C LEU A 35 46.86 13.60 -3.88
N LYS A 36 46.92 14.32 -2.76
CA LYS A 36 45.80 14.40 -1.83
C LYS A 36 44.57 15.08 -2.44
N GLY A 37 44.83 16.16 -3.22
CA GLY A 37 43.78 16.86 -3.97
C GLY A 37 43.08 15.95 -4.98
N ILE A 38 43.81 15.11 -5.70
CA ILE A 38 43.28 14.10 -6.63
C ILE A 38 42.39 13.11 -5.89
N ILE A 39 42.84 12.58 -4.74
CA ILE A 39 42.08 11.61 -3.96
C ILE A 39 40.77 12.20 -3.42
N ILE A 40 40.74 13.48 -3.06
CA ILE A 40 39.57 14.16 -2.54
C ILE A 40 38.59 14.59 -3.64
N ALA A 41 39.16 15.04 -4.79
CA ALA A 41 38.32 15.52 -5.91
C ALA A 41 37.60 14.41 -6.66
N ASP A 42 38.06 13.17 -6.54
CA ASP A 42 37.51 12.05 -7.29
C ASP A 42 37.18 10.83 -6.44
N GLU A 43 35.92 10.46 -6.43
CA GLU A 43 35.38 9.32 -5.69
C GLU A 43 35.28 8.04 -6.53
N ASN A 44 35.64 8.08 -7.83
CA ASN A 44 35.40 6.98 -8.77
C ASN A 44 36.68 6.43 -9.41
N VAL A 45 37.42 7.27 -10.13
CA VAL A 45 38.60 6.88 -10.91
C VAL A 45 39.73 6.43 -9.99
N VAL A 46 40.05 7.23 -8.99
CA VAL A 46 41.15 6.96 -8.06
C VAL A 46 40.93 5.69 -7.23
N PRO A 47 39.75 5.50 -6.60
CA PRO A 47 39.45 4.24 -5.89
C PRO A 47 39.54 2.99 -6.78
N PHE A 48 39.08 3.09 -8.03
CA PHE A 48 39.23 1.99 -8.98
C PHE A 48 40.69 1.66 -9.31
N LEU A 49 41.47 2.68 -9.68
CA LEU A 49 42.90 2.50 -10.03
C LEU A 49 43.70 1.91 -8.87
N PHE A 50 43.38 2.32 -7.64
CA PHE A 50 44.05 1.80 -6.44
C PHE A 50 43.60 0.36 -6.15
N LYS A 51 42.31 0.05 -6.24
CA LYS A 51 41.78 -1.29 -6.04
C LYS A 51 42.36 -2.30 -7.05
N LYS A 52 42.45 -1.90 -8.32
CA LYS A 52 43.09 -2.75 -9.37
C LYS A 52 44.54 -3.06 -9.13
N ASN A 53 45.24 -2.17 -8.46
CA ASN A 53 46.64 -2.38 -8.08
C ASN A 53 46.77 -2.92 -6.64
N ASN A 54 45.71 -3.43 -6.03
CA ASN A 54 45.62 -4.03 -4.67
C ASN A 54 46.07 -3.07 -3.55
N ILE A 55 45.85 -1.77 -3.71
CA ILE A 55 46.19 -0.76 -2.73
C ILE A 55 44.96 -0.39 -1.89
N ASN A 56 45.11 -0.45 -0.56
CA ASN A 56 44.07 0.02 0.35
C ASN A 56 44.10 1.55 0.48
N LEU A 57 43.09 2.21 -0.08
CA LEU A 57 43.02 3.67 -0.15
C LEU A 57 42.97 4.31 1.24
N THR A 58 42.36 3.70 2.23
CA THR A 58 42.23 4.24 3.59
C THR A 58 43.60 4.29 4.28
N THR A 59 44.32 3.18 4.24
CA THR A 59 45.70 3.09 4.81
C THR A 59 46.64 4.03 4.08
N PHE A 60 46.55 4.08 2.74
CA PHE A 60 47.38 4.96 1.91
C PHE A 60 47.10 6.44 2.24
N ASN A 61 45.85 6.81 2.42
CA ASN A 61 45.45 8.17 2.74
C ASN A 61 46.02 8.63 4.10
N GLN A 62 46.05 7.74 5.11
CA GLN A 62 46.68 8.00 6.41
C GLN A 62 48.19 8.23 6.28
N ALA A 63 48.89 7.43 5.48
CA ALA A 63 50.30 7.58 5.21
C ALA A 63 50.61 8.92 4.48
N LEU A 64 49.77 9.28 3.51
CA LEU A 64 49.87 10.53 2.79
C LEU A 64 49.69 11.75 3.71
N ASP A 65 48.71 11.69 4.62
CA ASP A 65 48.47 12.76 5.61
C ASP A 65 49.69 12.91 6.58
N ALA A 66 50.31 11.81 6.95
CA ALA A 66 51.53 11.84 7.77
C ALA A 66 52.69 12.53 7.02
N VAL A 67 52.83 12.23 5.72
CA VAL A 67 53.90 12.87 4.89
C VAL A 67 53.61 14.38 4.71
N ILE A 68 52.38 14.80 4.48
CA ILE A 68 52.00 16.21 4.35
C ILE A 68 52.40 17.01 5.61
N LYS A 69 52.20 16.43 6.79
CA LYS A 69 52.57 17.06 8.07
C LYS A 69 54.09 17.22 8.28
N THR A 70 54.94 16.54 7.50
CA THR A 70 56.40 16.67 7.61
C THR A 70 56.97 17.91 6.90
N TYR A 71 56.20 18.59 6.09
CA TYR A 71 56.61 19.81 5.43
C TYR A 71 56.61 21.02 6.36
N GLY A 72 57.54 21.92 6.13
CA GLY A 72 57.70 23.12 6.97
C GLY A 72 56.49 24.07 6.93
N LYS A 73 56.12 24.57 8.08
CA LYS A 73 55.06 25.55 8.22
C LYS A 73 55.63 26.96 8.07
N VAL A 74 55.00 27.80 7.26
CA VAL A 74 55.35 29.19 7.02
C VAL A 74 54.07 30.03 6.98
N THR A 75 53.93 31.01 7.85
CA THR A 75 52.82 31.95 7.90
C THR A 75 53.11 33.21 7.12
N GLY A 76 52.21 33.71 6.27
CA GLY A 76 52.23 35.09 5.74
C GLY A 76 52.79 35.30 4.33
N GLY A 77 52.71 34.30 3.43
CA GLY A 77 53.07 34.49 2.00
C GLY A 77 52.02 33.96 1.02
N SER A 78 52.06 34.41 -0.24
CA SER A 78 51.23 33.83 -1.28
C SER A 78 51.65 32.40 -1.60
N PRO A 79 50.71 31.45 -1.78
CA PRO A 79 51.02 30.07 -2.16
C PRO A 79 51.74 30.01 -3.51
N TYR A 80 52.80 29.18 -3.62
CA TYR A 80 53.48 28.95 -4.87
C TYR A 80 53.71 27.45 -5.10
N LEU A 81 53.82 27.05 -6.38
CA LEU A 81 54.12 25.69 -6.76
C LEU A 81 55.59 25.35 -6.54
N SER A 82 55.87 24.22 -5.91
CA SER A 82 57.23 23.68 -5.85
C SER A 82 57.71 23.27 -7.24
N ASN A 83 59.03 23.11 -7.38
CA ASN A 83 59.61 22.62 -8.63
C ASN A 83 59.09 21.22 -8.98
N ASP A 84 58.94 20.35 -7.97
CA ASP A 84 58.42 18.99 -8.14
C ASP A 84 56.96 18.99 -8.60
N ALA A 85 56.11 19.79 -7.98
CA ALA A 85 54.73 19.96 -8.38
C ALA A 85 54.58 20.52 -9.82
N THR A 86 55.44 21.48 -10.17
CA THR A 86 55.50 22.04 -11.53
C THR A 86 55.91 20.99 -12.56
N GLN A 87 56.90 20.15 -12.24
CA GLN A 87 57.30 19.04 -13.10
C GLN A 87 56.20 18.00 -13.28
N VAL A 88 55.48 17.68 -12.22
CA VAL A 88 54.32 16.74 -12.32
C VAL A 88 53.29 17.29 -13.28
N LEU A 89 52.90 18.56 -13.18
CA LEU A 89 51.89 19.16 -14.07
C LEU A 89 52.33 19.22 -15.54
N ASN A 90 53.62 19.54 -15.76
CA ASN A 90 54.19 19.54 -17.10
C ASN A 90 54.26 18.12 -17.69
N ARG A 91 54.58 17.12 -16.88
CA ARG A 91 54.58 15.72 -17.29
C ARG A 91 53.18 15.21 -17.57
N ALA A 92 52.17 15.58 -16.76
CA ALA A 92 50.77 15.27 -16.99
C ALA A 92 50.31 15.81 -18.36
N THR A 93 50.72 17.02 -18.70
CA THR A 93 50.41 17.62 -20.00
C THR A 93 51.08 16.88 -21.18
N ALA A 94 52.29 16.41 -20.98
CA ALA A 94 53.01 15.60 -21.99
C ALA A 94 52.36 14.23 -22.18
N LEU A 95 51.95 13.56 -21.07
CA LEU A 95 51.24 12.31 -21.10
C LEU A 95 49.88 12.41 -21.80
N ALA A 96 49.12 13.47 -21.58
CA ALA A 96 47.85 13.69 -22.29
C ALA A 96 48.05 13.72 -23.82
N LYS A 97 49.12 14.38 -24.29
CA LYS A 97 49.50 14.38 -25.72
C LYS A 97 49.91 12.97 -26.22
N GLU A 98 50.65 12.22 -25.40
CA GLU A 98 51.05 10.83 -25.72
C GLU A 98 49.84 9.93 -25.89
N PHE A 99 48.78 10.07 -25.06
CA PHE A 99 47.53 9.36 -25.16
C PHE A 99 46.62 9.89 -26.29
N GLY A 100 46.97 11.03 -26.91
CA GLY A 100 46.16 11.68 -27.94
C GLY A 100 44.90 12.32 -27.39
N ASP A 101 44.93 12.77 -26.13
CA ASP A 101 43.85 13.42 -25.42
C ASP A 101 43.96 14.95 -25.51
N GLU A 102 42.80 15.65 -25.57
CA GLU A 102 42.75 17.09 -25.66
C GLU A 102 42.87 17.79 -24.28
N TYR A 103 42.43 17.10 -23.21
CA TYR A 103 42.47 17.62 -21.87
C TYR A 103 43.30 16.73 -20.93
N VAL A 104 43.94 17.36 -19.94
CA VAL A 104 44.66 16.68 -18.87
C VAL A 104 43.68 16.23 -17.80
N SER A 105 43.52 14.93 -17.64
CA SER A 105 42.62 14.32 -16.65
C SER A 105 43.36 13.91 -15.37
N ILE A 106 42.63 13.48 -14.34
CA ILE A 106 43.17 12.96 -13.09
C ILE A 106 44.11 11.78 -13.30
N GLU A 107 43.82 10.90 -14.27
CA GLU A 107 44.69 9.75 -14.56
C GLU A 107 46.06 10.18 -15.10
N HIS A 108 46.09 11.23 -15.94
CA HIS A 108 47.37 11.79 -16.40
C HIS A 108 48.18 12.38 -15.26
N MET A 109 47.46 13.09 -14.33
CA MET A 109 48.12 13.65 -13.15
C MET A 109 48.65 12.53 -12.24
N LEU A 110 47.93 11.45 -12.04
CA LEU A 110 48.37 10.31 -11.22
C LEU A 110 49.52 9.55 -11.86
N LEU A 111 49.50 9.34 -13.19
CA LEU A 111 50.65 8.78 -13.93
C LEU A 111 51.87 9.64 -13.82
N ALA A 112 51.72 10.96 -13.93
CA ALA A 112 52.79 11.91 -13.81
C ALA A 112 53.43 11.88 -12.41
N LEU A 113 52.61 11.69 -11.37
CA LEU A 113 53.08 11.51 -9.99
C LEU A 113 53.89 10.22 -9.82
N VAL A 114 53.39 9.08 -10.32
CA VAL A 114 54.10 7.78 -10.22
C VAL A 114 55.45 7.80 -10.96
N ALA A 115 55.52 8.46 -12.10
CA ALA A 115 56.74 8.61 -12.91
C ALA A 115 57.77 9.58 -12.28
N GLY A 116 57.41 10.25 -11.19
CA GLY A 116 58.28 11.15 -10.45
C GLY A 116 59.38 10.47 -9.65
N LYS A 117 60.22 11.33 -9.02
CA LYS A 117 61.30 10.92 -8.07
C LYS A 117 61.17 11.56 -6.70
N ASP A 118 60.04 12.24 -6.48
CA ASP A 118 59.69 12.99 -5.27
C ASP A 118 59.06 12.12 -4.19
N LYS A 119 58.66 12.71 -3.06
CA LYS A 119 58.04 12.00 -1.94
C LYS A 119 56.70 11.38 -2.32
N ALA A 120 55.90 12.03 -3.20
CA ALA A 120 54.63 11.47 -3.68
C ALA A 120 54.86 10.20 -4.53
N ALA A 121 55.84 10.26 -5.44
CA ALA A 121 56.23 9.11 -6.25
C ALA A 121 56.74 7.93 -5.42
N SER A 122 57.55 8.22 -4.39
CA SER A 122 58.06 7.20 -3.46
C SER A 122 56.88 6.53 -2.73
N LEU A 123 55.98 7.32 -2.16
CA LEU A 123 54.81 6.82 -1.43
C LEU A 123 53.91 5.92 -2.32
N LEU A 124 53.70 6.32 -3.58
CA LEU A 124 52.91 5.54 -4.53
C LEU A 124 53.59 4.21 -4.91
N LYS A 125 54.90 4.24 -5.12
CA LYS A 125 55.71 3.06 -5.43
C LYS A 125 55.80 2.09 -4.24
N ASP A 126 55.97 2.62 -3.04
CA ASP A 126 56.04 1.84 -1.81
C ASP A 126 54.70 1.18 -1.51
N ALA A 127 53.59 1.80 -1.91
CA ALA A 127 52.24 1.20 -1.86
C ALA A 127 52.01 0.14 -2.96
N GLY A 128 52.95 -0.06 -3.89
CA GLY A 128 52.86 -1.07 -4.96
C GLY A 128 52.37 -0.54 -6.30
N LEU A 129 52.18 0.79 -6.47
CA LEU A 129 51.71 1.35 -7.74
C LEU A 129 52.86 1.49 -8.72
N SER A 130 52.81 0.74 -9.82
CA SER A 130 53.78 0.86 -10.91
C SER A 130 53.19 1.61 -12.09
N GLU A 131 54.02 2.29 -12.87
CA GLU A 131 53.61 3.00 -14.09
C GLU A 131 52.91 2.04 -15.09
N LYS A 132 53.47 0.83 -15.24
CA LYS A 132 52.94 -0.19 -16.13
C LYS A 132 51.56 -0.69 -15.65
N GLY A 133 51.42 -0.96 -14.34
CA GLY A 133 50.15 -1.39 -13.73
C GLY A 133 49.10 -0.31 -13.84
N LEU A 134 49.49 0.96 -13.61
CA LEU A 134 48.57 2.10 -13.71
C LEU A 134 48.14 2.35 -15.16
N LYS A 135 49.06 2.27 -16.14
CA LYS A 135 48.67 2.39 -17.58
C LYS A 135 47.67 1.30 -17.99
N ALA A 136 47.89 0.04 -17.57
CA ALA A 136 46.97 -1.06 -17.84
C ALA A 136 45.60 -0.83 -17.20
N ALA A 137 45.57 -0.38 -15.93
CA ALA A 137 44.30 -0.07 -15.23
C ALA A 137 43.53 1.12 -15.85
N ILE A 138 44.26 2.14 -16.33
CA ILE A 138 43.67 3.27 -17.07
C ILE A 138 43.10 2.81 -18.41
N GLN A 139 43.79 1.95 -19.12
CA GLN A 139 43.29 1.40 -20.38
C GLN A 139 42.02 0.53 -20.17
N GLU A 140 41.98 -0.23 -19.09
CA GLU A 140 40.78 -0.98 -18.70
C GLU A 140 39.64 -0.03 -18.31
N LEU A 141 39.90 1.05 -17.58
CA LEU A 141 38.90 2.04 -17.17
C LEU A 141 38.28 2.80 -18.34
N ARG A 142 39.10 3.19 -19.32
CA ARG A 142 38.71 4.02 -20.45
C ARG A 142 38.24 3.24 -21.66
N GLY A 143 38.66 1.96 -21.80
CA GLY A 143 38.50 1.22 -23.05
C GLY A 143 39.14 1.96 -24.21
N SER A 144 38.38 2.20 -25.27
CA SER A 144 38.81 2.99 -26.45
C SER A 144 38.56 4.50 -26.35
N SER A 145 38.00 4.99 -25.24
CA SER A 145 37.58 6.40 -25.12
C SER A 145 38.75 7.35 -24.87
N LYS A 146 38.72 8.49 -25.58
CA LYS A 146 39.67 9.60 -25.40
C LYS A 146 39.05 10.73 -24.59
N VAL A 147 39.90 11.49 -23.90
CA VAL A 147 39.53 12.68 -23.14
C VAL A 147 39.40 13.86 -24.07
N THR A 148 38.22 14.03 -24.70
CA THR A 148 37.94 15.10 -25.67
C THR A 148 37.13 16.25 -25.09
N ASP A 149 36.66 16.14 -23.84
CA ASP A 149 35.91 17.18 -23.14
C ASP A 149 36.34 17.32 -21.65
N GLN A 150 35.89 18.39 -21.01
CA GLN A 150 36.25 18.71 -19.62
C GLN A 150 35.55 17.85 -18.59
N HIS A 151 34.48 17.11 -18.97
CA HIS A 151 33.70 16.22 -18.07
C HIS A 151 34.03 14.74 -18.27
N ALA A 152 35.14 14.38 -18.88
CA ALA A 152 35.44 13.01 -19.28
C ALA A 152 35.39 11.97 -18.15
N GLU A 153 35.95 12.32 -16.95
CA GLU A 153 35.97 11.41 -15.80
C GLU A 153 34.54 11.06 -15.27
N GLY A 154 33.60 11.97 -15.48
CA GLY A 154 32.18 11.73 -15.15
C GLY A 154 31.54 10.63 -15.99
N LYS A 155 32.08 10.35 -17.19
CA LYS A 155 31.53 9.45 -18.21
C LYS A 155 32.06 8.01 -18.08
N TYR A 156 33.07 7.78 -17.27
CA TYR A 156 33.64 6.43 -17.10
C TYR A 156 32.78 5.58 -16.20
N ARG A 157 32.54 4.33 -16.62
CA ARG A 157 31.74 3.35 -15.89
C ARG A 157 30.32 3.84 -15.58
N SER A 158 29.71 4.50 -16.56
CA SER A 158 28.36 5.04 -16.43
C SER A 158 27.33 3.95 -16.16
N LEU A 159 27.49 2.76 -16.74
CA LEU A 159 26.67 1.61 -16.47
C LEU A 159 26.69 1.22 -14.98
N GLU A 160 27.87 1.14 -14.38
CA GLU A 160 27.98 0.76 -12.96
C GLU A 160 27.42 1.84 -12.02
N LYS A 161 27.46 3.11 -12.43
CA LYS A 161 26.92 4.24 -11.63
C LYS A 161 25.43 4.38 -11.69
N TYR A 162 24.83 4.12 -12.86
CA TYR A 162 23.42 4.44 -13.13
C TYR A 162 22.57 3.21 -13.41
N SER A 163 23.07 2.01 -13.12
CA SER A 163 22.35 0.79 -13.34
C SER A 163 22.70 -0.30 -12.34
N LYS A 164 21.88 -1.34 -12.27
CA LYS A 164 22.07 -2.53 -11.44
C LYS A 164 22.22 -3.75 -12.34
N ASN A 165 23.28 -4.53 -12.12
CA ASN A 165 23.47 -5.79 -12.85
C ASN A 165 22.59 -6.87 -12.22
N LEU A 166 21.52 -7.27 -12.91
CA LEU A 166 20.59 -8.28 -12.43
C LEU A 166 21.22 -9.69 -12.37
N ASN A 167 22.19 -10.00 -13.25
CA ASN A 167 22.89 -11.27 -13.18
C ASN A 167 23.73 -11.39 -11.88
N ASP A 168 24.35 -10.31 -11.45
CA ASP A 168 25.15 -10.31 -10.22
C ASP A 168 24.25 -10.39 -8.98
N LEU A 169 23.09 -9.75 -9.02
CA LEU A 169 22.06 -9.89 -8.00
C LEU A 169 21.52 -11.33 -7.95
N ALA A 170 21.28 -11.97 -9.10
CA ALA A 170 20.89 -13.36 -9.18
C ALA A 170 21.97 -14.30 -8.64
N ARG A 171 23.25 -14.08 -9.00
CA ARG A 171 24.37 -14.83 -8.45
C ARG A 171 24.52 -14.71 -6.96
N SER A 172 24.23 -13.53 -6.41
CA SER A 172 24.31 -13.28 -4.96
C SER A 172 23.07 -13.73 -4.17
N GLY A 173 22.05 -14.32 -4.83
CA GLY A 173 20.81 -14.78 -4.18
C GLY A 173 19.88 -13.66 -3.70
N LYS A 174 20.13 -12.41 -4.13
CA LYS A 174 19.36 -11.24 -3.69
C LYS A 174 18.04 -11.04 -4.46
N ILE A 175 17.83 -11.77 -5.53
CA ILE A 175 16.59 -11.74 -6.32
C ILE A 175 15.60 -12.76 -5.74
N ASP A 176 14.34 -12.38 -5.68
CA ASP A 176 13.27 -13.28 -5.27
C ASP A 176 13.01 -14.35 -6.34
N PRO A 177 12.58 -15.55 -5.95
CA PRO A 177 12.19 -16.57 -6.92
C PRO A 177 10.99 -16.10 -7.74
N VAL A 178 11.09 -16.19 -9.06
CA VAL A 178 10.02 -15.80 -9.97
C VAL A 178 9.18 -17.02 -10.31
N ILE A 179 7.90 -16.95 -9.97
CA ILE A 179 6.93 -18.04 -10.08
C ILE A 179 5.77 -17.59 -10.96
N GLY A 180 5.24 -18.51 -11.78
CA GLY A 180 4.04 -18.28 -12.60
C GLY A 180 4.22 -17.32 -13.78
N ARG A 181 5.48 -17.05 -14.21
CA ARG A 181 5.78 -16.16 -15.35
C ARG A 181 6.59 -16.84 -16.45
N ASP A 182 6.48 -18.16 -16.54
CA ASP A 182 7.26 -18.96 -17.50
C ASP A 182 6.91 -18.67 -18.96
N GLU A 183 5.65 -18.40 -19.27
CA GLU A 183 5.19 -18.10 -20.62
C GLU A 183 5.71 -16.75 -21.09
N GLU A 184 5.60 -15.72 -20.25
CA GLU A 184 6.09 -14.38 -20.56
C GLU A 184 7.62 -14.37 -20.70
N ILE A 185 8.36 -15.02 -19.80
CA ILE A 185 9.82 -15.15 -19.90
C ILE A 185 10.21 -15.90 -21.19
N ARG A 186 9.53 -16.99 -21.51
CA ARG A 186 9.75 -17.72 -22.78
C ARG A 186 9.49 -16.84 -23.99
N ARG A 187 8.42 -16.02 -23.93
CA ARG A 187 8.11 -15.08 -25.00
C ARG A 187 9.16 -13.99 -25.15
N VAL A 188 9.67 -13.45 -24.04
CA VAL A 188 10.79 -12.50 -24.02
C VAL A 188 12.03 -13.13 -24.65
N LEU A 189 12.42 -14.35 -24.27
CA LEU A 189 13.53 -15.09 -24.85
C LEU A 189 13.39 -15.29 -26.36
N GLN A 190 12.19 -15.64 -26.81
CA GLN A 190 11.90 -15.77 -28.26
C GLN A 190 12.10 -14.45 -29.01
N ILE A 191 11.64 -13.35 -28.43
CA ILE A 191 11.76 -12.02 -29.05
C ILE A 191 13.23 -11.62 -29.10
N LEU A 192 13.98 -11.74 -28.00
CA LEU A 192 15.41 -11.42 -27.94
C LEU A 192 16.26 -12.22 -28.97
N SER A 193 15.83 -13.44 -29.31
CA SER A 193 16.52 -14.27 -30.28
C SER A 193 16.16 -13.98 -31.76
N ARG A 194 15.26 -13.01 -32.02
CA ARG A 194 14.86 -12.63 -33.40
C ARG A 194 15.92 -11.78 -34.09
N ARG A 195 15.96 -11.83 -35.41
CA ARG A 195 16.85 -11.00 -36.24
C ARG A 195 16.41 -9.52 -36.28
N SER A 196 15.10 -9.24 -36.16
CA SER A 196 14.52 -7.92 -36.20
C SER A 196 13.36 -7.86 -35.23
N LYS A 197 13.00 -6.64 -34.73
CA LYS A 197 12.03 -6.46 -33.64
C LYS A 197 12.37 -7.34 -32.42
N ASN A 198 13.63 -7.32 -32.06
CA ASN A 198 14.21 -8.15 -31.01
C ASN A 198 14.23 -7.46 -29.64
N ASN A 199 13.55 -6.34 -29.49
CA ASN A 199 13.40 -5.64 -28.21
C ASN A 199 11.98 -5.91 -27.68
N PRO A 200 11.79 -6.71 -26.63
CA PRO A 200 10.48 -6.88 -26.01
C PRO A 200 10.10 -5.65 -25.20
N ILE A 201 8.79 -5.36 -25.17
CA ILE A 201 8.21 -4.39 -24.26
C ILE A 201 7.09 -5.05 -23.45
N LEU A 202 7.25 -5.06 -22.13
CA LEU A 202 6.31 -5.62 -21.18
C LEU A 202 5.18 -4.63 -20.93
N LEU A 203 3.97 -5.00 -21.25
CA LEU A 203 2.77 -4.15 -21.11
C LEU A 203 1.84 -4.74 -20.05
N GLY A 204 1.61 -4.02 -18.97
CA GLY A 204 0.71 -4.46 -17.92
C GLY A 204 0.49 -3.36 -16.88
N GLU A 205 -0.52 -3.52 -16.07
CA GLU A 205 -0.83 -2.56 -15.00
C GLU A 205 0.30 -2.54 -13.92
N PRO A 206 0.39 -1.49 -13.10
CA PRO A 206 1.36 -1.45 -12.01
C PRO A 206 1.14 -2.61 -11.03
N GLY A 207 2.22 -3.22 -10.53
CA GLY A 207 2.13 -4.30 -9.54
C GLY A 207 1.86 -5.71 -10.08
N VAL A 208 1.69 -5.90 -11.41
CA VAL A 208 1.50 -7.25 -11.99
C VAL A 208 2.79 -8.08 -12.11
N GLY A 209 3.95 -7.53 -11.76
CA GLY A 209 5.22 -8.25 -11.76
C GLY A 209 6.05 -8.12 -13.05
N LYS A 210 5.96 -7.00 -13.77
CA LYS A 210 6.80 -6.75 -14.98
C LYS A 210 8.30 -6.81 -14.69
N THR A 211 8.74 -6.23 -13.60
CA THR A 211 10.14 -6.22 -13.16
C THR A 211 10.60 -7.64 -12.78
N ALA A 212 9.73 -8.44 -12.15
CA ALA A 212 10.00 -9.83 -11.81
C ALA A 212 10.31 -10.69 -13.06
N ILE A 213 9.70 -10.40 -14.22
CA ILE A 213 10.01 -11.10 -15.48
C ILE A 213 11.47 -10.86 -15.90
N ALA A 214 11.97 -9.63 -15.76
CA ALA A 214 13.37 -9.33 -16.03
C ALA A 214 14.30 -10.02 -15.01
N GLU A 215 13.92 -10.06 -13.76
CA GLU A 215 14.66 -10.75 -12.69
C GLU A 215 14.70 -12.27 -12.92
N GLY A 216 13.56 -12.87 -13.29
CA GLY A 216 13.49 -14.28 -13.67
C GLY A 216 14.32 -14.61 -14.91
N LEU A 217 14.36 -13.71 -15.89
CA LEU A 217 15.25 -13.85 -17.04
C LEU A 217 16.72 -13.85 -16.62
N ALA A 218 17.11 -12.96 -15.70
CA ALA A 218 18.48 -12.95 -15.17
C ALA A 218 18.83 -14.24 -14.43
N GLN A 219 17.91 -14.79 -13.64
CA GLN A 219 18.09 -16.09 -12.97
C GLN A 219 18.31 -17.22 -14.00
N ARG A 220 17.52 -17.26 -15.07
CA ARG A 220 17.68 -18.28 -16.13
C ARG A 220 18.98 -18.12 -16.91
N ILE A 221 19.42 -16.90 -17.15
CA ILE A 221 20.74 -16.65 -17.78
C ILE A 221 21.85 -17.20 -16.87
N VAL A 222 21.80 -16.92 -15.58
CA VAL A 222 22.81 -17.37 -14.61
C VAL A 222 22.80 -18.88 -14.42
N SER A 223 21.63 -19.52 -14.44
CA SER A 223 21.50 -21.00 -14.38
C SER A 223 21.81 -21.69 -15.70
N GLY A 224 21.94 -20.94 -16.80
CA GLY A 224 22.19 -21.49 -18.13
C GLY A 224 20.95 -22.04 -18.84
N ASP A 225 19.75 -21.82 -18.27
CA ASP A 225 18.45 -22.25 -18.83
C ASP A 225 17.93 -21.24 -19.87
N VAL A 226 18.76 -20.92 -20.84
CA VAL A 226 18.45 -20.01 -21.94
C VAL A 226 19.12 -20.51 -23.25
N PRO A 227 18.65 -20.08 -24.42
CA PRO A 227 19.32 -20.37 -25.70
C PRO A 227 20.79 -19.97 -25.66
N GLU A 228 21.63 -20.69 -26.41
CA GLU A 228 23.10 -20.56 -26.42
C GLU A 228 23.57 -19.11 -26.64
N ASN A 229 22.91 -18.39 -27.55
CA ASN A 229 23.21 -16.98 -27.87
C ASN A 229 22.91 -15.99 -26.74
N LEU A 230 22.23 -16.43 -25.68
CA LEU A 230 21.86 -15.58 -24.53
C LEU A 230 22.63 -15.95 -23.25
N LYS A 231 23.36 -17.07 -23.22
CA LYS A 231 24.11 -17.51 -22.03
C LYS A 231 25.20 -16.57 -21.56
N SER A 232 25.86 -15.89 -22.52
CA SER A 232 26.92 -14.91 -22.22
C SER A 232 26.40 -13.50 -21.93
N LYS A 233 25.10 -13.26 -22.13
CA LYS A 233 24.53 -11.93 -22.00
C LYS A 233 24.39 -11.51 -20.55
N GLN A 234 24.54 -10.20 -20.32
CA GLN A 234 24.31 -9.54 -19.04
C GLN A 234 23.04 -8.72 -19.11
N LEU A 235 22.13 -8.92 -18.19
CA LEU A 235 20.93 -8.12 -18.06
C LEU A 235 21.16 -7.03 -17.03
N ILE A 236 21.11 -5.79 -17.48
CA ILE A 236 21.41 -4.61 -16.67
C ILE A 236 20.16 -3.74 -16.59
N SER A 237 19.68 -3.48 -15.36
CA SER A 237 18.53 -2.62 -15.11
C SER A 237 18.97 -1.17 -14.95
N LEU A 238 18.46 -0.28 -15.80
CA LEU A 238 18.72 1.15 -15.77
C LEU A 238 17.95 1.80 -14.60
N ASP A 239 18.66 2.53 -13.76
CA ASP A 239 18.06 3.24 -12.63
C ASP A 239 17.80 4.71 -13.03
N MET A 240 16.54 5.00 -13.34
CA MET A 240 16.12 6.35 -13.75
C MET A 240 16.30 7.38 -12.63
N GLY A 241 16.15 6.97 -11.37
CA GLY A 241 16.34 7.83 -10.22
C GLY A 241 17.78 8.31 -10.11
N LEU A 242 18.74 7.41 -10.28
CA LEU A 242 20.17 7.75 -10.25
C LEU A 242 20.61 8.62 -11.44
N LEU A 243 20.01 8.41 -12.62
CA LEU A 243 20.28 9.25 -13.78
C LEU A 243 19.85 10.72 -13.59
N VAL A 244 18.72 10.93 -12.93
CA VAL A 244 18.14 12.26 -12.71
C VAL A 244 18.68 12.90 -11.42
N ALA A 245 18.99 12.12 -10.40
CA ALA A 245 19.47 12.63 -9.12
C ALA A 245 20.74 13.46 -9.27
N GLY A 246 20.71 14.69 -8.75
CA GLY A 246 21.86 15.61 -8.78
C GLY A 246 22.17 16.24 -10.15
N ALA A 247 21.40 15.94 -11.21
CA ALA A 247 21.54 16.63 -12.48
C ALA A 247 21.01 18.08 -12.36
N LYS A 248 21.91 19.05 -12.43
CA LYS A 248 21.56 20.47 -12.30
C LYS A 248 20.89 21.04 -13.55
N TYR A 249 21.14 20.46 -14.71
CA TYR A 249 20.66 20.92 -16.02
C TYR A 249 20.24 19.71 -16.86
N LYS A 250 19.29 19.94 -17.77
CA LYS A 250 18.80 18.96 -18.75
C LYS A 250 19.92 18.26 -19.52
N GLY A 251 20.94 19.02 -19.95
CA GLY A 251 22.07 18.47 -20.68
C GLY A 251 22.88 17.44 -19.92
N GLU A 252 22.97 17.53 -18.60
CA GLU A 252 23.72 16.59 -17.77
C GLU A 252 23.05 15.20 -17.74
N PHE A 253 21.74 15.14 -17.65
CA PHE A 253 20.98 13.89 -17.77
C PHE A 253 21.18 13.24 -19.15
N GLU A 254 21.05 14.05 -20.23
CA GLU A 254 21.26 13.58 -21.60
C GLU A 254 22.68 13.04 -21.80
N GLU A 255 23.69 13.68 -21.23
CA GLU A 255 25.08 13.20 -21.28
C GLU A 255 25.29 11.90 -20.51
N ARG A 256 24.70 11.76 -19.31
CA ARG A 256 24.75 10.53 -18.53
C ARG A 256 24.11 9.37 -19.29
N LEU A 257 22.90 9.57 -19.82
CA LEU A 257 22.19 8.56 -20.61
C LEU A 257 22.98 8.19 -21.89
N LYS A 258 23.51 9.19 -22.60
CA LYS A 258 24.35 8.97 -23.79
C LYS A 258 25.61 8.18 -23.46
N SER A 259 26.22 8.39 -22.30
CA SER A 259 27.39 7.64 -21.84
C SER A 259 27.02 6.18 -21.55
N VAL A 260 25.88 5.94 -20.86
CA VAL A 260 25.34 4.59 -20.63
C VAL A 260 25.08 3.85 -21.96
N ILE A 261 24.36 4.50 -22.87
CA ILE A 261 24.05 3.91 -24.18
C ILE A 261 25.33 3.57 -24.94
N LYS A 262 26.33 4.45 -24.89
CA LYS A 262 27.61 4.20 -25.54
C LYS A 262 28.33 2.98 -24.96
N GLU A 263 28.39 2.85 -23.64
CA GLU A 263 29.00 1.68 -22.99
C GLU A 263 28.26 0.37 -23.36
N VAL A 264 26.92 0.41 -23.48
CA VAL A 264 26.13 -0.74 -23.95
C VAL A 264 26.45 -1.09 -25.40
N ILE A 265 26.58 -0.10 -26.27
CA ILE A 265 26.94 -0.33 -27.69
C ILE A 265 28.36 -0.88 -27.79
N ASP A 266 29.31 -0.31 -27.05
CA ASP A 266 30.71 -0.71 -27.03
C ASP A 266 30.91 -2.15 -26.50
N SER A 267 29.90 -2.72 -25.80
CA SER A 267 29.91 -4.12 -25.36
C SER A 267 29.60 -5.15 -26.48
N ASP A 268 29.44 -4.71 -27.72
CA ASP A 268 29.18 -5.55 -28.90
C ASP A 268 28.00 -6.53 -28.71
N GLY A 269 26.94 -6.00 -28.07
CA GLY A 269 25.70 -6.72 -27.82
C GLY A 269 25.73 -7.74 -26.66
N GLU A 270 26.77 -7.75 -25.82
CA GLU A 270 26.82 -8.58 -24.63
C GLU A 270 25.83 -8.15 -23.55
N ILE A 271 25.41 -6.89 -23.59
CA ILE A 271 24.52 -6.28 -22.60
C ILE A 271 23.11 -6.14 -23.16
N ILE A 272 22.12 -6.57 -22.37
CA ILE A 272 20.69 -6.30 -22.57
C ILE A 272 20.28 -5.29 -21.50
N LEU A 273 19.74 -4.15 -21.94
CA LEU A 273 19.34 -3.08 -21.04
C LEU A 273 17.86 -3.24 -20.65
N PHE A 274 17.56 -3.43 -19.38
CA PHE A 274 16.19 -3.38 -18.88
C PHE A 274 15.85 -1.94 -18.44
N ILE A 275 14.75 -1.41 -18.98
CA ILE A 275 14.28 -0.05 -18.74
C ILE A 275 12.87 -0.15 -18.20
N ASP A 276 12.75 -0.03 -16.88
CA ASP A 276 11.44 0.09 -16.25
C ASP A 276 10.86 1.48 -16.48
N GLU A 277 9.53 1.57 -16.56
CA GLU A 277 8.82 2.81 -16.89
C GLU A 277 9.42 3.54 -18.12
N ILE A 278 9.70 2.80 -19.19
CA ILE A 278 10.37 3.33 -20.40
C ILE A 278 9.66 4.59 -20.96
N HIS A 279 8.39 4.77 -20.67
CA HIS A 279 7.63 5.96 -21.07
C HIS A 279 8.19 7.24 -20.44
N THR A 280 8.87 7.19 -19.30
CA THR A 280 9.50 8.34 -18.66
C THR A 280 10.64 8.92 -19.50
N LEU A 281 11.35 8.06 -20.24
CA LEU A 281 12.36 8.49 -21.21
C LEU A 281 11.77 9.08 -22.49
N ILE A 282 10.56 8.68 -22.87
CA ILE A 282 9.96 8.99 -24.16
C ILE A 282 8.95 10.15 -24.04
N GLY A 283 8.30 10.28 -22.87
CA GLY A 283 7.14 11.14 -22.71
C GLY A 283 7.27 12.30 -21.73
N ALA A 284 8.40 12.49 -21.11
CA ALA A 284 8.64 13.57 -20.15
C ALA A 284 8.56 14.99 -20.76
N GLY A 285 8.03 15.13 -21.97
CA GLY A 285 8.01 16.26 -22.85
C GLY A 285 6.68 16.98 -23.05
N GLY A 286 5.83 17.13 -22.05
CA GLY A 286 4.59 17.89 -22.14
C GLY A 286 4.70 19.41 -21.92
N GLY A 287 5.87 19.98 -21.71
CA GLY A 287 6.11 21.42 -21.60
C GLY A 287 7.29 21.87 -22.46
N GLU A 288 7.34 23.13 -22.85
CA GLU A 288 8.48 23.71 -23.55
C GLU A 288 9.78 23.46 -22.76
N GLY A 289 10.58 22.46 -23.16
CA GLY A 289 11.83 22.08 -22.51
C GLY A 289 11.92 20.66 -21.96
N ALA A 290 10.93 19.81 -22.16
CA ALA A 290 10.94 18.45 -21.62
C ALA A 290 11.87 17.48 -22.39
N MET A 291 12.41 16.50 -21.65
CA MET A 291 13.42 15.56 -22.11
C MET A 291 12.89 14.65 -23.20
N ASP A 292 13.45 14.74 -24.41
CA ASP A 292 13.23 13.73 -25.46
C ASP A 292 14.45 12.80 -25.53
N ALA A 293 14.63 12.01 -24.47
CA ALA A 293 15.66 10.97 -24.44
C ALA A 293 15.41 9.88 -25.47
N ALA A 294 14.19 9.80 -26.03
CA ALA A 294 13.86 8.92 -27.12
C ALA A 294 14.78 9.13 -28.34
N ASN A 295 15.14 10.39 -28.61
CA ASN A 295 16.02 10.70 -29.76
C ASN A 295 17.45 10.14 -29.57
N LEU A 296 17.88 9.85 -28.36
CA LEU A 296 19.16 9.20 -28.09
C LEU A 296 19.07 7.68 -28.28
N LEU A 297 17.93 7.06 -27.92
CA LEU A 297 17.71 5.62 -28.05
C LEU A 297 17.39 5.19 -29.50
N LYS A 298 16.60 5.99 -30.22
CA LYS A 298 16.12 5.66 -31.60
C LYS A 298 17.23 5.25 -32.58
N PRO A 299 18.36 5.96 -32.69
CA PRO A 299 19.41 5.56 -33.63
C PRO A 299 20.04 4.21 -33.29
N ALA A 300 20.31 3.96 -32.01
CA ALA A 300 20.92 2.72 -31.56
C ALA A 300 19.98 1.50 -31.71
N LEU A 301 18.71 1.65 -31.34
CA LEU A 301 17.66 0.66 -31.58
C LEU A 301 17.44 0.43 -33.08
N ALA A 302 17.53 1.50 -33.91
CA ALA A 302 17.32 1.40 -35.34
C ALA A 302 18.41 0.59 -36.05
N ARG A 303 19.65 0.74 -35.62
CA ARG A 303 20.81 0.00 -36.16
C ARG A 303 20.96 -1.41 -35.58
N GLY A 304 20.19 -1.74 -34.51
CA GLY A 304 20.30 -3.02 -33.79
C GLY A 304 21.54 -3.11 -32.90
N GLU A 305 22.15 -1.98 -32.58
CA GLU A 305 23.34 -1.85 -31.72
C GLU A 305 22.95 -1.92 -30.22
N LEU A 306 21.69 -1.62 -29.89
CA LEU A 306 21.14 -1.66 -28.55
C LEU A 306 20.07 -2.74 -28.45
N HIS A 307 20.26 -3.65 -27.48
CA HIS A 307 19.23 -4.60 -27.06
C HIS A 307 18.58 -4.09 -25.77
N ALA A 308 17.27 -3.93 -25.78
CA ALA A 308 16.54 -3.42 -24.65
C ALA A 308 15.25 -4.19 -24.37
N ILE A 309 14.92 -4.34 -23.09
CA ILE A 309 13.62 -4.78 -22.59
C ILE A 309 12.97 -3.56 -21.94
N GLY A 310 11.84 -3.10 -22.47
CA GLY A 310 11.07 -2.02 -21.86
C GLY A 310 9.96 -2.58 -20.99
N ALA A 311 9.54 -1.84 -19.97
CA ALA A 311 8.33 -2.10 -19.22
C ALA A 311 7.52 -0.82 -19.08
N THR A 312 6.18 -0.91 -19.24
CA THR A 312 5.27 0.23 -19.12
C THR A 312 3.82 -0.24 -18.98
N THR A 313 2.88 0.67 -18.76
CA THR A 313 1.45 0.38 -18.81
C THR A 313 0.91 0.46 -20.24
N LEU A 314 -0.25 -0.16 -20.50
CA LEU A 314 -0.89 -0.10 -21.82
C LEU A 314 -1.27 1.34 -22.20
N LYS A 315 -1.76 2.13 -21.25
CA LYS A 315 -2.13 3.54 -21.46
C LYS A 315 -0.93 4.39 -21.90
N GLU A 316 0.19 4.20 -21.22
CA GLU A 316 1.43 4.93 -21.51
C GLU A 316 2.06 4.46 -22.81
N TYR A 317 2.00 3.17 -23.10
CA TYR A 317 2.41 2.63 -24.40
C TYR A 317 1.66 3.30 -25.55
N GLN A 318 0.33 3.35 -25.47
CA GLN A 318 -0.53 3.99 -26.48
C GLN A 318 -0.25 5.50 -26.60
N LYS A 319 -0.02 6.16 -25.50
CA LYS A 319 0.19 7.60 -25.46
C LYS A 319 1.56 8.02 -26.02
N TYR A 320 2.63 7.27 -25.75
CA TYR A 320 4.00 7.68 -26.00
C TYR A 320 4.74 6.84 -27.04
N ILE A 321 4.53 5.52 -27.09
CA ILE A 321 5.31 4.62 -27.93
C ILE A 321 4.57 4.30 -29.24
N GLU A 322 3.30 3.96 -29.19
CA GLU A 322 2.50 3.61 -30.37
C GLU A 322 2.37 4.78 -31.35
N LYS A 323 2.36 6.02 -30.86
CA LYS A 323 2.35 7.24 -31.68
C LYS A 323 3.67 7.45 -32.43
N ASP A 324 4.77 6.94 -31.90
CA ASP A 324 6.09 7.04 -32.53
C ASP A 324 6.39 5.82 -33.38
N LYS A 325 6.15 5.96 -34.68
CA LYS A 325 6.32 4.88 -35.67
C LYS A 325 7.72 4.27 -35.73
N ALA A 326 8.75 5.00 -35.29
CA ALA A 326 10.12 4.51 -35.22
C ALA A 326 10.33 3.56 -34.05
N LEU A 327 9.77 3.85 -32.89
CA LEU A 327 9.82 3.00 -31.71
C LEU A 327 8.88 1.79 -31.84
N GLU A 328 7.64 2.01 -32.31
CA GLU A 328 6.65 0.94 -32.51
C GLU A 328 7.22 -0.21 -33.38
N ARG A 329 7.97 0.13 -34.41
CA ARG A 329 8.58 -0.86 -35.31
C ARG A 329 9.77 -1.62 -34.69
N ARG A 330 10.30 -1.16 -33.56
CA ARG A 330 11.48 -1.74 -32.91
C ARG A 330 11.16 -2.59 -31.70
N PHE A 331 10.06 -2.26 -31.03
CA PHE A 331 9.58 -3.03 -29.89
C PHE A 331 8.54 -4.06 -30.30
N GLN A 332 8.54 -5.20 -29.62
CA GLN A 332 7.52 -6.23 -29.71
C GLN A 332 6.82 -6.34 -28.35
N SER A 333 5.52 -6.10 -28.33
CA SER A 333 4.72 -6.17 -27.12
C SER A 333 4.60 -7.58 -26.55
N VAL A 334 4.70 -7.67 -25.24
CA VAL A 334 4.38 -8.84 -24.41
C VAL A 334 3.40 -8.34 -23.34
N ILE A 335 2.19 -8.87 -23.37
CA ILE A 335 1.16 -8.50 -22.39
C ILE A 335 1.47 -9.27 -21.11
N VAL A 336 1.40 -8.58 -19.98
CA VAL A 336 1.59 -9.14 -18.64
C VAL A 336 0.31 -8.87 -17.87
N ASP A 337 -0.53 -9.90 -17.84
CA ASP A 337 -1.81 -9.82 -17.14
C ASP A 337 -1.65 -10.01 -15.63
N GLU A 338 -2.66 -9.58 -14.87
CA GLU A 338 -2.78 -9.87 -13.45
C GLU A 338 -2.85 -11.41 -13.28
N PRO A 339 -2.02 -12.01 -12.39
CA PRO A 339 -2.08 -13.45 -12.14
C PRO A 339 -3.44 -13.83 -11.55
N ASP A 340 -3.87 -15.04 -11.80
CA ASP A 340 -5.06 -15.56 -11.17
C ASP A 340 -4.82 -15.81 -9.65
N THR A 341 -5.90 -16.17 -8.93
CA THR A 341 -5.83 -16.39 -7.47
C THR A 341 -4.86 -17.52 -7.11
N GLN A 342 -4.80 -18.60 -7.89
CA GLN A 342 -3.95 -19.75 -7.62
C GLN A 342 -2.47 -19.43 -7.88
N ASP A 343 -2.20 -18.73 -8.96
CA ASP A 343 -0.86 -18.28 -9.31
C ASP A 343 -0.36 -17.26 -8.27
N ALA A 344 -1.21 -16.33 -7.85
CA ALA A 344 -0.86 -15.37 -6.81
C ALA A 344 -0.54 -16.05 -5.46
N ILE A 345 -1.32 -17.04 -5.04
CA ILE A 345 -1.03 -17.83 -3.83
C ILE A 345 0.33 -18.55 -3.99
N SER A 346 0.58 -19.13 -5.15
CA SER A 346 1.85 -19.83 -5.43
C SER A 346 3.04 -18.87 -5.38
N ILE A 347 2.90 -17.66 -5.91
CA ILE A 347 3.90 -16.59 -5.84
C ILE A 347 4.19 -16.22 -4.38
N LEU A 348 3.15 -15.94 -3.58
CA LEU A 348 3.33 -15.58 -2.18
C LEU A 348 3.98 -16.69 -1.37
N ARG A 349 3.59 -17.96 -1.61
CA ARG A 349 4.24 -19.12 -0.97
C ARG A 349 5.73 -19.20 -1.30
N GLY A 350 6.11 -18.86 -2.53
CA GLY A 350 7.51 -18.87 -2.95
C GLY A 350 8.37 -17.79 -2.33
N ILE A 351 7.79 -16.64 -2.01
CA ILE A 351 8.52 -15.53 -1.38
C ILE A 351 8.38 -15.51 0.16
N LYS A 352 7.45 -16.27 0.71
CA LYS A 352 7.12 -16.36 2.13
C LYS A 352 8.36 -16.43 3.04
N GLU A 353 9.27 -17.36 2.75
CA GLU A 353 10.45 -17.63 3.60
C GLU A 353 11.32 -16.37 3.77
N LYS A 354 11.46 -15.56 2.73
CA LYS A 354 12.23 -14.31 2.79
C LYS A 354 11.59 -13.28 3.71
N TYR A 355 10.24 -13.16 3.67
CA TYR A 355 9.52 -12.27 4.58
C TYR A 355 9.54 -12.77 6.02
N GLU A 356 9.41 -14.08 6.22
CA GLU A 356 9.55 -14.70 7.54
C GLU A 356 10.93 -14.44 8.17
N VAL A 357 11.99 -14.52 7.38
CA VAL A 357 13.36 -14.22 7.83
C VAL A 357 13.53 -12.72 8.10
N HIS A 358 13.03 -11.87 7.17
CA HIS A 358 13.17 -10.42 7.33
C HIS A 358 12.47 -9.87 8.59
N HIS A 359 11.26 -10.34 8.86
CA HIS A 359 10.49 -9.90 10.03
C HIS A 359 10.75 -10.72 11.29
N GLY A 360 11.38 -11.90 11.17
CA GLY A 360 11.64 -12.80 12.28
C GLY A 360 10.38 -13.47 12.85
N ILE A 361 9.34 -13.61 12.04
CA ILE A 361 8.03 -14.19 12.41
C ILE A 361 7.67 -15.34 11.48
N ARG A 362 6.57 -16.02 11.78
CA ARG A 362 5.99 -17.05 10.92
C ARG A 362 4.72 -16.56 10.26
N ILE A 363 4.49 -16.95 9.00
CA ILE A 363 3.28 -16.62 8.25
C ILE A 363 2.51 -17.93 8.02
N GLN A 364 1.28 -18.01 8.47
CA GLN A 364 0.42 -19.17 8.22
C GLN A 364 0.05 -19.25 6.73
N ASP A 365 -0.16 -20.46 6.22
CA ASP A 365 -0.60 -20.64 4.82
C ASP A 365 -1.99 -20.05 4.58
N ASP A 366 -2.88 -20.19 5.56
CA ASP A 366 -4.20 -19.57 5.52
C ASP A 366 -4.15 -18.04 5.48
N ALA A 367 -3.11 -17.43 6.08
CA ALA A 367 -2.88 -15.98 5.97
C ALA A 367 -2.48 -15.57 4.55
N ILE A 368 -1.70 -16.40 3.84
CA ILE A 368 -1.35 -16.17 2.44
C ILE A 368 -2.59 -16.25 1.55
N ILE A 369 -3.41 -17.28 1.74
CA ILE A 369 -4.68 -17.42 1.03
C ILE A 369 -5.57 -16.22 1.31
N ALA A 370 -5.70 -15.83 2.58
CA ALA A 370 -6.47 -14.66 2.97
C ALA A 370 -5.93 -13.35 2.34
N ALA A 371 -4.61 -13.17 2.26
CA ALA A 371 -4.00 -11.99 1.65
C ALA A 371 -4.38 -11.87 0.16
N VAL A 372 -4.37 -12.97 -0.58
CA VAL A 372 -4.76 -12.98 -2.01
C VAL A 372 -6.26 -12.77 -2.16
N GLU A 373 -7.09 -13.55 -1.47
CA GLU A 373 -8.55 -13.49 -1.60
C GLU A 373 -9.13 -12.16 -1.13
N LEU A 374 -8.70 -11.68 0.03
CA LEU A 374 -9.18 -10.42 0.58
C LEU A 374 -8.70 -9.23 -0.25
N SER A 375 -7.44 -9.24 -0.72
CA SER A 375 -6.95 -8.16 -1.59
C SER A 375 -7.69 -8.14 -2.93
N GLN A 376 -7.94 -9.29 -3.54
CA GLN A 376 -8.67 -9.38 -4.80
C GLN A 376 -10.11 -8.88 -4.66
N ARG A 377 -10.74 -9.20 -3.53
CA ARG A 377 -12.14 -8.84 -3.26
C ARG A 377 -12.31 -7.39 -2.81
N TYR A 378 -11.39 -6.90 -1.97
CA TYR A 378 -11.58 -5.63 -1.25
C TYR A 378 -10.69 -4.49 -1.75
N ILE A 379 -9.59 -4.77 -2.46
CA ILE A 379 -8.67 -3.76 -3.00
C ILE A 379 -8.76 -3.77 -4.52
N SER A 380 -9.56 -2.86 -5.08
CA SER A 380 -9.86 -2.81 -6.51
C SER A 380 -8.98 -1.84 -7.32
N ASP A 381 -8.21 -0.98 -6.67
CA ASP A 381 -7.36 0.04 -7.27
C ASP A 381 -5.90 -0.40 -7.46
N ARG A 382 -5.57 -1.62 -6.99
CA ARG A 382 -4.26 -2.26 -7.12
C ARG A 382 -4.41 -3.66 -7.70
N PHE A 383 -3.30 -4.23 -8.20
CA PHE A 383 -3.27 -5.52 -8.88
C PHE A 383 -2.46 -6.57 -8.12
N LEU A 384 -2.84 -7.84 -8.30
CA LEU A 384 -2.05 -8.98 -7.83
C LEU A 384 -0.76 -9.11 -8.66
N PRO A 385 0.33 -9.64 -8.09
CA PRO A 385 0.46 -10.11 -6.71
C PRO A 385 0.81 -9.00 -5.71
N ASP A 386 1.16 -7.80 -6.15
CA ASP A 386 1.72 -6.70 -5.36
C ASP A 386 0.86 -6.34 -4.15
N LYS A 387 -0.45 -6.13 -4.35
CA LYS A 387 -1.38 -5.82 -3.26
C LYS A 387 -1.44 -6.89 -2.16
N ALA A 388 -1.28 -8.17 -2.52
CA ALA A 388 -1.28 -9.26 -1.55
C ALA A 388 0.08 -9.39 -0.83
N ILE A 389 1.16 -9.10 -1.54
CA ILE A 389 2.51 -9.01 -0.96
C ILE A 389 2.58 -7.89 0.07
N ASP A 390 2.07 -6.71 -0.28
CA ASP A 390 2.01 -5.56 0.62
C ASP A 390 1.20 -5.85 1.90
N LEU A 391 0.06 -6.56 1.77
CA LEU A 391 -0.73 -6.97 2.93
C LEU A 391 0.05 -7.93 3.85
N MET A 392 0.73 -8.90 3.27
CA MET A 392 1.55 -9.85 4.00
C MET A 392 2.71 -9.14 4.71
N ASP A 393 3.35 -8.19 4.03
CA ASP A 393 4.46 -7.40 4.57
C ASP A 393 4.00 -6.48 5.71
N GLU A 394 2.90 -5.72 5.53
CA GLU A 394 2.38 -4.83 6.57
C GLU A 394 1.87 -5.61 7.79
N ALA A 395 1.17 -6.73 7.60
CA ALA A 395 0.74 -7.58 8.70
C ALA A 395 1.93 -8.16 9.48
N SER A 396 2.97 -8.55 8.75
CA SER A 396 4.23 -9.04 9.33
C SER A 396 4.96 -7.95 10.11
N ALA A 397 5.06 -6.76 9.53
CA ALA A 397 5.68 -5.61 10.19
C ALA A 397 4.92 -5.19 11.45
N LYS A 398 3.56 -5.20 11.40
CA LYS A 398 2.70 -4.91 12.55
C LYS A 398 2.94 -5.90 13.68
N LEU A 399 2.89 -7.19 13.37
CA LEU A 399 3.12 -8.25 14.37
C LEU A 399 4.50 -8.16 14.99
N ARG A 400 5.53 -7.83 14.19
CA ARG A 400 6.88 -7.59 14.71
C ARG A 400 6.92 -6.44 15.71
N ILE A 401 6.25 -5.32 15.41
CA ILE A 401 6.17 -4.17 16.33
C ILE A 401 5.46 -4.59 17.63
N GLU A 402 4.40 -5.40 17.53
CA GLU A 402 3.68 -5.91 18.70
C GLU A 402 4.59 -6.83 19.55
N LEU A 403 5.40 -7.69 18.94
CA LEU A 403 6.38 -8.53 19.61
C LEU A 403 7.48 -7.73 20.30
N ASP A 404 7.95 -6.66 19.66
CA ASP A 404 8.98 -5.78 20.22
C ASP A 404 8.42 -4.82 21.27
N SER A 405 7.11 -4.61 21.28
CA SER A 405 6.41 -3.69 22.18
C SER A 405 6.01 -4.38 23.50
N MET A 406 5.74 -3.56 24.49
CA MET A 406 5.21 -4.01 25.76
C MET A 406 3.74 -4.46 25.58
N PRO A 407 3.32 -5.60 26.17
CA PRO A 407 1.93 -6.04 26.12
C PRO A 407 0.96 -4.98 26.66
N GLN A 408 -0.22 -4.88 26.05
CA GLN A 408 -1.23 -3.89 26.42
C GLN A 408 -1.62 -3.98 27.90
N GLU A 409 -1.78 -5.21 28.42
CA GLU A 409 -2.11 -5.45 29.82
C GLU A 409 -1.05 -4.84 30.78
N LEU A 410 0.23 -4.94 30.41
CA LEU A 410 1.32 -4.37 31.21
C LEU A 410 1.33 -2.83 31.11
N ASP A 411 1.05 -2.27 29.95
CA ASP A 411 0.97 -0.83 29.76
C ASP A 411 -0.21 -0.23 30.58
N GLU A 412 -1.37 -0.89 30.57
CA GLU A 412 -2.54 -0.47 31.37
C GLU A 412 -2.24 -0.49 32.88
N ILE A 413 -1.58 -1.55 33.38
CA ILE A 413 -1.15 -1.64 34.76
C ILE A 413 -0.16 -0.53 35.11
N LEU A 414 0.80 -0.25 34.24
CA LEU A 414 1.78 0.81 34.44
C LEU A 414 1.13 2.19 34.51
N ARG A 415 0.18 2.48 33.60
CA ARG A 415 -0.59 3.73 33.63
C ARG A 415 -1.41 3.85 34.91
N ARG A 416 -2.04 2.76 35.36
CA ARG A 416 -2.80 2.75 36.60
C ARG A 416 -1.90 2.96 37.82
N ILE A 417 -0.74 2.33 37.85
CA ILE A 417 0.27 2.55 38.92
C ILE A 417 0.66 4.04 38.96
N MET A 418 1.02 4.61 37.80
CA MET A 418 1.41 6.02 37.72
C MET A 418 0.29 6.97 38.20
N GLN A 419 -0.96 6.70 37.83
CA GLN A 419 -2.11 7.46 38.28
C GLN A 419 -2.27 7.40 39.82
N LEU A 420 -2.20 6.19 40.38
CA LEU A 420 -2.33 5.99 41.83
C LEU A 420 -1.13 6.54 42.62
N GLU A 421 0.06 6.53 42.07
CA GLU A 421 1.23 7.20 42.68
C GLU A 421 1.05 8.71 42.79
N ILE A 422 0.53 9.34 41.69
CA ILE A 422 0.21 10.79 41.70
C ILE A 422 -0.87 11.08 42.74
N GLU A 423 -1.92 10.26 42.80
CA GLU A 423 -3.02 10.43 43.78
C GLU A 423 -2.53 10.21 45.21
N ARG A 424 -1.71 9.21 45.44
CA ARG A 424 -1.11 8.95 46.77
C ARG A 424 -0.26 10.14 47.23
N GLU A 425 0.57 10.72 46.38
CA GLU A 425 1.36 11.90 46.70
C GLU A 425 0.48 13.14 47.00
N ALA A 426 -0.64 13.32 46.30
CA ALA A 426 -1.61 14.37 46.61
C ALA A 426 -2.27 14.19 47.97
N ILE A 427 -2.75 12.98 48.27
CA ILE A 427 -3.40 12.63 49.56
C ILE A 427 -2.42 12.69 50.72
N ARG A 428 -1.17 12.34 50.50
CA ARG A 428 -0.10 12.50 51.52
C ARG A 428 0.11 13.93 51.93
N ARG A 429 0.00 14.89 50.99
CA ARG A 429 0.04 16.34 51.31
C ARG A 429 -1.18 16.82 52.10
N GLU A 430 -2.31 16.15 51.94
CA GLU A 430 -3.54 16.43 52.67
C GLU A 430 -3.61 15.76 54.07
N ASN A 431 -2.61 14.95 54.48
CA ASN A 431 -2.51 14.20 55.73
C ASN A 431 -3.66 13.20 55.99
N ASN A 432 -4.28 12.64 54.92
CA ASN A 432 -5.34 11.63 55.05
C ASN A 432 -4.76 10.21 55.08
N LYS A 433 -4.39 9.75 56.29
CA LYS A 433 -3.72 8.45 56.48
C LYS A 433 -4.57 7.23 56.09
N GLU A 434 -5.88 7.27 56.22
CA GLU A 434 -6.75 6.13 55.85
C GLU A 434 -6.75 5.88 54.36
N LYS A 435 -6.93 6.95 53.57
CA LYS A 435 -6.89 6.87 52.11
C LYS A 435 -5.48 6.50 51.61
N GLU A 436 -4.42 7.03 52.21
CA GLU A 436 -3.04 6.72 51.86
C GLU A 436 -2.75 5.21 52.05
N THR A 437 -3.29 4.60 53.10
CA THR A 437 -3.12 3.17 53.37
C THR A 437 -3.83 2.31 52.33
N ILE A 438 -5.05 2.68 51.91
CA ILE A 438 -5.82 1.98 50.86
C ILE A 438 -5.07 2.02 49.52
N LEU A 439 -4.64 3.23 49.11
CA LEU A 439 -3.89 3.41 47.88
C LEU A 439 -2.55 2.69 47.87
N SER A 440 -1.87 2.65 49.01
CA SER A 440 -0.59 1.94 49.15
C SER A 440 -0.77 0.43 49.01
N ARG A 441 -1.91 -0.12 49.48
CA ARG A 441 -2.25 -1.53 49.31
C ARG A 441 -2.56 -1.83 47.84
N GLU A 442 -3.40 -1.02 47.18
CA GLU A 442 -3.73 -1.16 45.75
C GLU A 442 -2.46 -1.07 44.89
N LEU A 443 -1.56 -0.14 45.19
CA LEU A 443 -0.24 -0.02 44.53
C LEU A 443 0.63 -1.26 44.76
N ALA A 444 0.63 -1.88 45.92
CA ALA A 444 1.39 -3.10 46.18
C ALA A 444 0.86 -4.26 45.34
N GLU A 445 -0.46 -4.44 45.28
CA GLU A 445 -1.12 -5.50 44.51
C GLU A 445 -0.83 -5.31 42.99
N LEU A 446 -0.93 -4.09 42.48
CA LEU A 446 -0.61 -3.79 41.06
C LEU A 446 0.88 -3.96 40.77
N ASN A 447 1.78 -3.62 41.67
CA ASN A 447 3.22 -3.85 41.49
C ASN A 447 3.58 -5.35 41.52
N GLU A 448 2.87 -6.16 42.30
CA GLU A 448 3.02 -7.61 42.25
C GLU A 448 2.55 -8.19 40.92
N GLN A 449 1.36 -7.77 40.43
CA GLN A 449 0.84 -8.17 39.13
C GLN A 449 1.79 -7.75 37.99
N LYS A 450 2.27 -6.50 37.99
CA LYS A 450 3.29 -6.00 37.08
C LYS A 450 4.52 -6.91 37.04
N SER A 451 5.05 -7.27 38.20
CA SER A 451 6.27 -8.11 38.29
C SER A 451 6.04 -9.52 37.74
N GLN A 452 4.88 -10.11 37.98
CA GLN A 452 4.51 -11.43 37.45
C GLN A 452 4.35 -11.39 35.92
N ILE A 453 3.63 -10.41 35.40
CA ILE A 453 3.40 -10.24 33.95
C ILE A 453 4.72 -9.92 33.26
N MET A 454 5.54 -9.04 33.82
CA MET A 454 6.82 -8.64 33.26
C MET A 454 7.82 -9.80 33.18
N ALA A 455 7.85 -10.66 34.20
CA ALA A 455 8.71 -11.86 34.19
C ALA A 455 8.28 -12.83 33.10
N LYS A 456 6.98 -13.10 32.96
CA LYS A 456 6.44 -13.96 31.90
C LYS A 456 6.76 -13.39 30.49
N TRP A 457 6.51 -12.12 30.27
CA TRP A 457 6.80 -11.45 29.01
C TRP A 457 8.28 -11.50 28.65
N GLN A 458 9.17 -11.24 29.62
CA GLN A 458 10.61 -11.30 29.37
C GLN A 458 11.09 -12.71 29.01
N GLU A 459 10.51 -13.73 29.62
CA GLU A 459 10.84 -15.12 29.32
C GLU A 459 10.35 -15.54 27.93
N GLU A 460 9.10 -15.21 27.57
CA GLU A 460 8.59 -15.43 26.20
C GLU A 460 9.44 -14.69 25.17
N LYS A 461 9.73 -13.42 25.42
CA LYS A 461 10.54 -12.59 24.51
C LYS A 461 11.93 -13.17 24.28
N ARG A 462 12.59 -13.65 25.33
CA ARG A 462 13.92 -14.28 25.20
C ARG A 462 13.89 -15.52 24.31
N VAL A 463 12.86 -16.36 24.42
CA VAL A 463 12.70 -17.55 23.57
C VAL A 463 12.43 -17.17 22.12
N ILE A 464 11.59 -16.17 21.89
CA ILE A 464 11.26 -15.66 20.55
C ILE A 464 12.49 -15.01 19.89
N ASP A 465 13.25 -14.21 20.62
CA ASP A 465 14.49 -13.60 20.11
C ASP A 465 15.54 -14.68 19.77
N GLY A 466 15.60 -15.76 20.57
CA GLY A 466 16.44 -16.91 20.28
C GLY A 466 16.03 -17.64 19.00
N LEU A 467 14.73 -17.85 18.79
CA LEU A 467 14.19 -18.43 17.55
C LEU A 467 14.53 -17.60 16.33
N LYS A 468 14.37 -16.29 16.44
CA LYS A 468 14.69 -15.34 15.37
C LYS A 468 16.17 -15.42 15.00
N GLN A 469 17.06 -15.33 16.01
CA GLN A 469 18.50 -15.38 15.78
C GLN A 469 18.92 -16.70 15.12
N ALA A 470 18.37 -17.81 15.55
CA ALA A 470 18.65 -19.12 14.96
C ALA A 470 18.23 -19.20 13.48
N LYS A 471 17.07 -18.63 13.12
CA LYS A 471 16.62 -18.55 11.72
C LYS A 471 17.54 -17.68 10.87
N GLU A 472 17.87 -16.47 11.34
CA GLU A 472 18.80 -15.57 10.66
C GLU A 472 20.19 -16.21 10.45
N ASP A 473 20.68 -16.95 11.42
CA ASP A 473 21.95 -17.67 11.33
C ASP A 473 21.89 -18.79 10.29
N ILE A 474 20.81 -19.57 10.25
CA ILE A 474 20.60 -20.62 9.24
C ILE A 474 20.61 -20.02 7.83
N ASP A 475 19.91 -18.94 7.63
CA ASP A 475 19.79 -18.28 6.31
C ASP A 475 21.14 -17.71 5.86
N ARG A 476 21.84 -17.03 6.76
CA ARG A 476 23.21 -16.55 6.52
C ARG A 476 24.15 -17.70 6.14
N TYR A 477 24.09 -18.81 6.86
CA TYR A 477 24.94 -19.98 6.59
C TYR A 477 24.56 -20.68 5.27
N LYS A 478 23.27 -20.72 4.89
CA LYS A 478 22.84 -21.22 3.58
C LYS A 478 23.47 -20.38 2.46
N MET A 479 23.40 -19.05 2.56
CA MET A 479 24.02 -18.14 1.57
C MET A 479 25.56 -18.31 1.51
N GLU A 480 26.23 -18.43 2.66
CA GLU A 480 27.67 -18.67 2.70
C GLU A 480 28.04 -20.02 2.08
N ALA A 481 27.26 -21.06 2.29
CA ALA A 481 27.46 -22.38 1.70
C ALA A 481 27.31 -22.35 0.17
N GLU A 482 26.26 -21.69 -0.34
CA GLU A 482 26.06 -21.50 -1.77
C GLU A 482 27.20 -20.70 -2.43
N GLN A 483 27.68 -19.67 -1.75
CA GLN A 483 28.79 -18.86 -2.25
C GLN A 483 30.10 -19.69 -2.27
N ALA A 484 30.35 -20.49 -1.23
CA ALA A 484 31.51 -21.39 -1.19
C ALA A 484 31.42 -22.48 -2.27
N GLU A 485 30.22 -23.05 -2.51
CA GLU A 485 29.98 -24.04 -3.56
C GLU A 485 30.26 -23.47 -4.97
N ARG A 486 29.83 -22.25 -5.25
CA ARG A 486 30.13 -21.54 -6.50
C ARG A 486 31.64 -21.27 -6.68
N ASN A 487 32.34 -21.05 -5.57
CA ASN A 487 33.82 -20.85 -5.59
C ASN A 487 34.60 -22.18 -5.61
N GLY A 488 33.92 -23.33 -5.61
CA GLY A 488 34.57 -24.66 -5.63
C GLY A 488 35.17 -25.09 -4.29
N ASP A 489 34.88 -24.37 -3.19
CA ASP A 489 35.40 -24.70 -1.86
C ASP A 489 34.45 -25.68 -1.15
N TYR A 490 34.48 -26.94 -1.59
CA TYR A 490 33.66 -28.00 -1.03
C TYR A 490 33.95 -28.33 0.44
N GLY A 491 35.18 -28.04 0.92
CA GLY A 491 35.56 -28.23 2.30
C GLY A 491 34.78 -27.29 3.22
N LYS A 492 34.70 -26.00 2.84
CA LYS A 492 33.90 -24.99 3.54
C LYS A 492 32.41 -25.25 3.44
N VAL A 493 31.91 -25.73 2.29
CA VAL A 493 30.53 -26.15 2.13
C VAL A 493 30.15 -27.26 3.12
N ALA A 494 31.00 -28.28 3.27
CA ALA A 494 30.77 -29.36 4.19
C ALA A 494 30.77 -28.87 5.65
N GLU A 495 31.72 -28.04 6.04
CA GLU A 495 31.78 -27.44 7.40
C GLU A 495 30.51 -26.67 7.71
N ILE A 496 30.03 -25.86 6.78
CA ILE A 496 28.83 -25.02 6.97
C ILE A 496 27.58 -25.90 7.02
N ARG A 497 27.35 -26.78 6.03
CA ARG A 497 26.13 -27.63 5.95
C ARG A 497 26.00 -28.62 7.06
N TYR A 498 27.09 -29.31 7.40
CA TYR A 498 27.09 -30.40 8.39
C TYR A 498 27.50 -29.95 9.81
N GLY A 499 28.10 -28.78 9.96
CA GLY A 499 28.46 -28.20 11.25
C GLY A 499 27.47 -27.08 11.66
N LYS A 500 27.65 -25.89 11.10
CA LYS A 500 26.96 -24.66 11.54
C LYS A 500 25.45 -24.72 11.37
N ILE A 501 24.96 -25.14 10.18
CA ILE A 501 23.51 -25.23 9.93
C ILE A 501 22.85 -26.23 10.85
N GLN A 502 23.44 -27.45 11.02
CA GLN A 502 22.87 -28.46 11.92
C GLN A 502 22.84 -27.99 13.39
N GLU A 503 23.83 -27.22 13.83
CA GLU A 503 23.83 -26.65 15.18
C GLU A 503 22.73 -25.62 15.36
N SER A 504 22.58 -24.72 14.41
CA SER A 504 21.49 -23.72 14.44
C SER A 504 20.10 -24.38 14.32
N GLU A 505 19.94 -25.44 13.53
CA GLU A 505 18.70 -26.22 13.45
C GLU A 505 18.35 -26.89 14.78
N LYS A 506 19.35 -27.41 15.50
CA LYS A 506 19.15 -27.97 16.86
C LYS A 506 18.71 -26.90 17.84
N GLN A 507 19.35 -25.73 17.83
CA GLN A 507 18.96 -24.59 18.67
C GLN A 507 17.53 -24.16 18.36
N LEU A 508 17.17 -24.08 17.10
CA LEU A 508 15.81 -23.75 16.64
C LEU A 508 14.78 -24.75 17.14
N ALA A 509 15.09 -26.07 17.08
CA ALA A 509 14.23 -27.12 17.59
C ALA A 509 14.06 -27.03 19.11
N GLU A 510 15.12 -26.69 19.83
CA GLU A 510 15.11 -26.55 21.31
C GLU A 510 14.28 -25.31 21.72
N PHE A 511 14.47 -24.18 21.09
CA PHE A 511 13.64 -22.99 21.36
C PHE A 511 12.16 -23.24 21.04
N ASN A 512 11.85 -23.95 19.93
CA ASN A 512 10.47 -24.34 19.62
C ASN A 512 9.85 -25.22 20.70
N LYS A 513 10.63 -26.13 21.27
CA LYS A 513 10.17 -26.98 22.38
C LYS A 513 9.91 -26.16 23.64
N GLN A 514 10.85 -25.27 24.01
CA GLN A 514 10.69 -24.36 25.13
C GLN A 514 9.43 -23.49 24.98
N LEU A 515 9.17 -22.99 23.79
CA LEU A 515 7.98 -22.20 23.49
C LEU A 515 6.69 -23.02 23.67
N GLN A 516 6.66 -24.25 23.18
CA GLN A 516 5.51 -25.14 23.36
C GLN A 516 5.27 -25.51 24.86
N GLU A 517 6.32 -25.64 25.63
CA GLU A 517 6.24 -25.90 27.09
C GLU A 517 5.71 -24.64 27.83
N LEU A 518 6.20 -23.46 27.45
CA LEU A 518 5.68 -22.18 27.97
C LEU A 518 4.19 -22.00 27.66
N LYS A 519 3.75 -22.25 26.43
CA LYS A 519 2.33 -22.21 26.04
C LYS A 519 1.45 -23.17 26.86
N LYS A 520 1.94 -24.35 27.15
CA LYS A 520 1.21 -25.32 27.99
C LYS A 520 1.13 -24.88 29.44
N THR A 521 2.18 -24.28 29.97
CA THR A 521 2.29 -23.88 31.38
C THR A 521 1.51 -22.61 31.67
N LEU A 522 1.47 -21.66 30.73
CA LEU A 522 0.87 -20.33 30.89
C LEU A 522 -0.61 -20.25 30.45
N GLY A 523 -1.12 -21.29 29.76
CA GLY A 523 -2.51 -21.37 29.30
C GLY A 523 -2.87 -20.50 28.14
N SER A 524 -2.13 -19.41 27.87
CA SER A 524 -2.18 -18.57 26.66
C SER A 524 -0.85 -17.86 26.48
N SER A 525 -0.35 -17.77 25.27
CA SER A 525 0.82 -16.93 24.94
C SER A 525 0.41 -15.46 25.00
N MET A 526 1.22 -14.63 25.62
CA MET A 526 1.05 -13.18 25.66
C MET A 526 1.50 -12.54 24.34
N LEU A 527 2.39 -13.23 23.62
CA LEU A 527 2.95 -12.76 22.35
C LEU A 527 2.48 -13.66 21.21
N LYS A 528 1.93 -13.05 20.18
CA LYS A 528 1.52 -13.70 18.94
C LYS A 528 2.73 -13.83 18.02
N GLU A 529 3.02 -15.03 17.53
CA GLU A 529 4.25 -15.32 16.76
C GLU A 529 4.01 -15.55 15.29
N GLU A 530 2.76 -15.74 14.92
CA GLU A 530 2.36 -16.10 13.56
C GLU A 530 1.37 -15.11 13.01
N VAL A 531 1.57 -14.70 11.77
CA VAL A 531 0.55 -13.93 11.02
C VAL A 531 -0.58 -14.86 10.64
N THR A 532 -1.78 -14.49 11.04
CA THR A 532 -3.02 -15.24 10.81
C THR A 532 -3.91 -14.53 9.79
N PRO A 533 -4.97 -15.19 9.27
CA PRO A 533 -5.96 -14.54 8.41
C PRO A 533 -6.58 -13.29 9.04
N GLU A 534 -6.74 -13.28 10.38
CA GLU A 534 -7.30 -12.14 11.10
C GLU A 534 -6.38 -10.92 11.04
N ASP A 535 -5.05 -11.10 11.09
CA ASP A 535 -4.09 -10.00 10.97
C ASP A 535 -4.14 -9.38 9.58
N ILE A 536 -4.22 -10.22 8.56
CA ILE A 536 -4.41 -9.77 7.16
C ILE A 536 -5.73 -9.00 7.03
N ALA A 537 -6.82 -9.54 7.59
CA ALA A 537 -8.12 -8.88 7.55
C ALA A 537 -8.11 -7.52 8.26
N GLU A 538 -7.35 -7.39 9.34
CA GLU A 538 -7.20 -6.12 10.05
C GLU A 538 -6.46 -5.08 9.22
N VAL A 539 -5.40 -5.47 8.51
CA VAL A 539 -4.70 -4.58 7.56
C VAL A 539 -5.63 -4.17 6.42
N VAL A 540 -6.37 -5.12 5.84
CA VAL A 540 -7.37 -4.82 4.80
C VAL A 540 -8.43 -3.86 5.34
N ALA A 541 -8.90 -4.07 6.58
CA ALA A 541 -9.86 -3.17 7.21
C ALA A 541 -9.32 -1.75 7.38
N LYS A 542 -8.06 -1.62 7.74
CA LYS A 542 -7.39 -0.32 7.87
C LYS A 542 -7.25 0.41 6.52
N TRP A 543 -6.92 -0.32 5.44
CA TRP A 543 -6.75 0.26 4.11
C TRP A 543 -8.07 0.66 3.46
N THR A 544 -9.08 -0.17 3.63
CA THR A 544 -10.37 -0.01 2.94
C THR A 544 -11.43 0.69 3.78
N GLY A 545 -11.22 0.78 5.10
CA GLY A 545 -12.23 1.25 6.06
C GLY A 545 -13.34 0.24 6.33
N ILE A 546 -13.22 -1.01 5.85
CA ILE A 546 -14.22 -2.06 5.97
C ILE A 546 -13.87 -2.93 7.18
N PRO A 547 -14.76 -3.22 8.11
CA PRO A 547 -14.47 -4.03 9.30
C PRO A 547 -14.31 -5.53 8.98
N VAL A 548 -13.36 -5.87 8.11
CA VAL A 548 -13.14 -7.22 7.56
C VAL A 548 -12.80 -8.23 8.67
N SER A 549 -12.09 -7.81 9.72
CA SER A 549 -11.73 -8.66 10.86
C SER A 549 -12.95 -9.24 11.61
N LYS A 550 -14.06 -8.48 11.64
CA LYS A 550 -15.33 -8.97 12.22
C LYS A 550 -16.10 -9.88 11.27
N MET A 551 -15.71 -9.92 10.01
CA MET A 551 -16.43 -10.66 8.96
C MET A 551 -15.98 -12.12 8.81
N LEU A 552 -14.75 -12.48 9.22
CA LEU A 552 -14.20 -13.82 8.95
C LEU A 552 -14.80 -14.96 9.80
N GLN A 553 -15.08 -14.75 11.08
CA GLN A 553 -15.58 -15.81 11.97
C GLN A 553 -17.11 -15.85 12.13
N SER A 554 -17.78 -14.70 11.98
CA SER A 554 -19.22 -14.61 12.21
C SER A 554 -20.07 -14.54 10.93
N GLU A 555 -19.44 -14.48 9.76
CA GLU A 555 -20.19 -14.28 8.50
C GLU A 555 -21.18 -15.41 8.19
N ARG A 556 -20.78 -16.65 8.33
CA ARG A 556 -21.68 -17.77 8.02
C ARG A 556 -22.88 -17.83 8.96
N GLU A 557 -22.64 -17.68 10.26
CA GLU A 557 -23.72 -17.67 11.27
C GLU A 557 -24.58 -16.42 11.16
N LYS A 558 -23.98 -15.25 11.00
CA LYS A 558 -24.71 -13.99 10.81
C LYS A 558 -25.58 -14.01 9.55
N LEU A 559 -25.06 -14.51 8.42
CA LEU A 559 -25.82 -14.57 7.18
C LEU A 559 -26.99 -15.56 7.25
N LEU A 560 -26.89 -16.59 8.10
CA LEU A 560 -27.99 -17.51 8.37
C LEU A 560 -29.13 -16.87 9.21
N HIS A 561 -28.78 -15.91 10.08
CA HIS A 561 -29.70 -15.18 10.95
C HIS A 561 -30.01 -13.75 10.47
N LEU A 562 -29.69 -13.42 9.22
CA LEU A 562 -29.86 -12.07 8.66
C LEU A 562 -31.33 -11.60 8.73
N GLU A 563 -32.30 -12.46 8.46
CA GLU A 563 -33.71 -12.12 8.53
C GLU A 563 -34.17 -11.77 9.95
N GLU A 564 -33.72 -12.53 10.94
CA GLU A 564 -34.06 -12.30 12.34
C GLU A 564 -33.52 -10.93 12.81
N GLU A 565 -32.29 -10.63 12.45
CA GLU A 565 -31.65 -9.37 12.83
C GLU A 565 -32.28 -8.15 12.14
N LEU A 566 -32.55 -8.24 10.84
CA LEU A 566 -33.28 -7.19 10.12
C LEU A 566 -34.69 -7.03 10.66
N GLY A 567 -35.36 -8.13 11.03
CA GLY A 567 -36.70 -8.17 11.61
C GLY A 567 -36.79 -7.55 13.03
N LYS A 568 -35.67 -7.45 13.76
CA LYS A 568 -35.61 -6.71 15.03
C LYS A 568 -35.77 -5.21 14.83
N ARG A 569 -35.37 -4.69 13.68
CA ARG A 569 -35.38 -3.25 13.36
C ARG A 569 -36.50 -2.84 12.43
N VAL A 570 -36.89 -3.71 11.51
CA VAL A 570 -37.94 -3.47 10.52
C VAL A 570 -39.12 -4.41 10.76
N ALA A 571 -40.30 -3.86 11.02
CA ALA A 571 -41.49 -4.63 11.29
C ALA A 571 -42.37 -4.81 10.03
N GLY A 572 -42.91 -6.01 9.82
CA GLY A 572 -43.99 -6.25 8.87
C GLY A 572 -43.59 -6.39 7.40
N GLN A 573 -42.33 -6.44 7.07
CA GLN A 573 -41.85 -6.50 5.68
C GLN A 573 -41.07 -7.78 5.40
N ALA A 574 -41.63 -8.94 5.73
CA ALA A 574 -40.94 -10.22 5.63
C ALA A 574 -40.43 -10.54 4.22
N GLU A 575 -41.26 -10.32 3.18
CA GLU A 575 -40.88 -10.55 1.77
C GLU A 575 -39.65 -9.72 1.37
N ALA A 576 -39.60 -8.46 1.80
CA ALA A 576 -38.43 -7.59 1.51
C ALA A 576 -37.18 -8.04 2.24
N ILE A 577 -37.31 -8.47 3.46
CA ILE A 577 -36.17 -8.95 4.29
C ILE A 577 -35.62 -10.25 3.71
N GLU A 578 -36.49 -11.21 3.34
CA GLU A 578 -36.11 -12.48 2.76
C GLU A 578 -35.41 -12.31 1.41
N ALA A 579 -35.97 -11.50 0.52
CA ALA A 579 -35.40 -11.23 -0.79
C ALA A 579 -33.97 -10.64 -0.70
N ILE A 580 -33.75 -9.69 0.22
CA ILE A 580 -32.43 -9.12 0.46
C ILE A 580 -31.48 -10.17 1.06
N ALA A 581 -31.93 -10.92 2.04
CA ALA A 581 -31.12 -11.95 2.69
C ALA A 581 -30.64 -13.01 1.70
N ASP A 582 -31.52 -13.44 0.82
CA ASP A 582 -31.22 -14.41 -0.23
C ASP A 582 -30.23 -13.86 -1.26
N ALA A 583 -30.37 -12.62 -1.69
CA ALA A 583 -29.42 -11.99 -2.60
C ALA A 583 -28.01 -11.87 -1.96
N VAL A 584 -27.95 -11.46 -0.71
CA VAL A 584 -26.69 -11.39 0.02
C VAL A 584 -26.06 -12.78 0.18
N ARG A 585 -26.83 -13.79 0.53
CA ARG A 585 -26.36 -15.18 0.64
C ARG A 585 -25.85 -15.72 -0.70
N ARG A 586 -26.57 -15.52 -1.81
CA ARG A 586 -26.13 -15.94 -3.15
C ARG A 586 -24.79 -15.30 -3.53
N SER A 587 -24.66 -14.01 -3.29
CA SER A 587 -23.43 -13.30 -3.57
C SER A 587 -22.26 -13.81 -2.71
N ARG A 588 -22.50 -14.05 -1.40
CA ARG A 588 -21.46 -14.54 -0.49
C ARG A 588 -21.07 -16.00 -0.72
N ALA A 589 -22.00 -16.80 -1.24
CA ALA A 589 -21.72 -18.17 -1.65
C ALA A 589 -21.01 -18.28 -3.01
N GLY A 590 -20.72 -17.15 -3.68
CA GLY A 590 -20.08 -17.15 -5.00
C GLY A 590 -20.97 -17.64 -6.14
N LEU A 591 -22.30 -17.69 -5.94
CA LEU A 591 -23.28 -18.19 -6.91
C LEU A 591 -23.83 -17.10 -7.83
N GLN A 592 -23.41 -15.85 -7.62
CA GLN A 592 -23.82 -14.70 -8.41
C GLN A 592 -22.78 -14.38 -9.49
N ASP A 593 -23.21 -13.73 -10.58
CA ASP A 593 -22.30 -13.21 -11.61
C ASP A 593 -21.31 -12.21 -10.97
N PRO A 594 -20.00 -12.48 -11.02
CA PRO A 594 -18.97 -11.64 -10.40
C PRO A 594 -18.87 -10.25 -11.02
N LYS A 595 -19.56 -10.00 -12.14
CA LYS A 595 -19.60 -8.69 -12.80
C LYS A 595 -20.67 -7.77 -12.24
N ARG A 596 -21.72 -8.30 -11.58
CA ARG A 596 -22.87 -7.53 -11.11
C ARG A 596 -22.73 -7.08 -9.66
N PRO A 597 -23.49 -6.05 -9.20
CA PRO A 597 -23.62 -5.70 -7.78
C PRO A 597 -24.14 -6.87 -6.93
N ILE A 598 -23.93 -6.85 -5.61
CA ILE A 598 -24.43 -7.89 -4.67
C ILE A 598 -25.93 -8.11 -4.80
N GLY A 599 -26.69 -7.03 -5.03
CA GLY A 599 -28.12 -7.07 -5.29
C GLY A 599 -28.63 -5.71 -5.73
N SER A 600 -29.70 -5.73 -6.50
CA SER A 600 -30.39 -4.55 -7.00
C SER A 600 -31.90 -4.68 -6.80
N PHE A 601 -32.51 -3.75 -6.08
CA PHE A 601 -33.89 -3.84 -5.65
C PHE A 601 -34.67 -2.56 -5.95
N ILE A 602 -35.95 -2.71 -6.33
CA ILE A 602 -36.92 -1.60 -6.36
C ILE A 602 -37.92 -1.81 -5.24
N PHE A 603 -38.02 -0.88 -4.30
CA PHE A 603 -38.97 -0.90 -3.20
C PHE A 603 -40.14 0.00 -3.53
N LEU A 604 -41.31 -0.60 -3.74
CA LEU A 604 -42.57 0.07 -4.01
C LEU A 604 -43.41 0.16 -2.75
N GLY A 605 -44.11 1.25 -2.52
CA GLY A 605 -45.03 1.35 -1.39
C GLY A 605 -45.24 2.78 -0.91
N THR A 606 -46.16 2.95 0.02
CA THR A 606 -46.52 4.24 0.62
C THR A 606 -45.36 4.80 1.45
N THR A 607 -45.43 6.07 1.78
CA THR A 607 -44.43 6.71 2.64
C THR A 607 -44.53 6.17 4.07
N GLY A 608 -43.35 6.00 4.75
CA GLY A 608 -43.34 5.63 6.17
C GLY A 608 -43.55 4.14 6.50
N VAL A 609 -43.53 3.23 5.50
CA VAL A 609 -43.65 1.77 5.69
C VAL A 609 -42.31 1.05 5.96
N GLY A 610 -41.20 1.78 5.99
CA GLY A 610 -39.90 1.21 6.36
C GLY A 610 -38.89 1.02 5.24
N LYS A 611 -39.14 1.46 4.00
CA LYS A 611 -38.21 1.32 2.85
C LYS A 611 -36.80 1.80 3.14
N THR A 612 -36.64 3.03 3.61
CA THR A 612 -35.33 3.64 3.96
C THR A 612 -34.75 3.01 5.23
N GLU A 613 -35.59 2.58 6.17
CA GLU A 613 -35.13 1.96 7.41
C GLU A 613 -34.50 0.59 7.16
N LEU A 614 -35.09 -0.18 6.22
CA LEU A 614 -34.49 -1.46 5.80
C LEU A 614 -33.11 -1.28 5.16
N ALA A 615 -32.95 -0.27 4.32
CA ALA A 615 -31.64 0.06 3.74
C ALA A 615 -30.60 0.43 4.82
N LYS A 616 -31.02 1.18 5.85
CA LYS A 616 -30.14 1.52 6.99
C LYS A 616 -29.79 0.30 7.84
N ALA A 617 -30.81 -0.50 8.18
CA ALA A 617 -30.60 -1.72 8.95
C ALA A 617 -29.64 -2.68 8.24
N LEU A 618 -29.75 -2.78 6.92
CA LEU A 618 -28.86 -3.59 6.10
C LEU A 618 -27.42 -3.06 6.08
N ALA A 619 -27.24 -1.74 5.95
CA ALA A 619 -25.93 -1.11 5.97
C ALA A 619 -25.22 -1.31 7.33
N GLU A 620 -25.94 -1.08 8.42
CA GLU A 620 -25.42 -1.29 9.77
C GLU A 620 -25.03 -2.76 10.01
N TYR A 621 -25.89 -3.68 9.59
CA TYR A 621 -25.65 -5.09 9.82
C TYR A 621 -24.51 -5.66 8.99
N LEU A 622 -24.46 -5.35 7.68
CA LEU A 622 -23.43 -5.86 6.77
C LEU A 622 -22.08 -5.19 6.95
N PHE A 623 -22.08 -3.90 7.24
CA PHE A 623 -20.86 -3.08 7.26
C PHE A 623 -20.51 -2.54 8.65
N ASN A 624 -21.37 -2.80 9.65
CA ASN A 624 -21.22 -2.34 11.04
C ASN A 624 -20.99 -0.81 11.16
N ASP A 625 -21.52 -0.06 10.20
CA ASP A 625 -21.45 1.40 10.11
C ASP A 625 -22.72 1.95 9.47
N ASP A 626 -23.48 2.74 10.22
CA ASP A 626 -24.68 3.44 9.72
C ASP A 626 -24.34 4.39 8.56
N ASN A 627 -23.08 4.85 8.50
CA ASN A 627 -22.59 5.71 7.43
C ASN A 627 -22.16 4.96 6.17
N ALA A 628 -22.21 3.63 6.16
CA ALA A 628 -21.98 2.82 4.96
C ALA A 628 -23.16 2.87 3.97
N MET A 629 -24.10 3.79 4.16
CA MET A 629 -25.20 4.05 3.24
C MET A 629 -24.96 5.35 2.47
N VAL A 630 -24.90 5.25 1.14
CA VAL A 630 -24.87 6.40 0.22
C VAL A 630 -26.30 6.69 -0.20
N ARG A 631 -26.88 7.79 0.27
CA ARG A 631 -28.24 8.19 -0.10
C ARG A 631 -28.19 9.30 -1.14
N ILE A 632 -28.90 9.12 -2.25
CA ILE A 632 -29.06 10.10 -3.33
C ILE A 632 -30.56 10.26 -3.58
N ASP A 633 -31.04 11.49 -3.45
CA ASP A 633 -32.42 11.86 -3.74
C ASP A 633 -32.57 12.14 -5.24
N MET A 634 -33.32 11.30 -5.93
CA MET A 634 -33.51 11.43 -7.39
C MET A 634 -34.37 12.64 -7.78
N SER A 635 -35.06 13.28 -6.84
CA SER A 635 -35.76 14.54 -7.10
C SER A 635 -34.81 15.68 -7.46
N GLU A 636 -33.52 15.61 -7.09
CA GLU A 636 -32.49 16.56 -7.50
C GLU A 636 -31.97 16.31 -8.92
N TYR A 637 -32.37 15.22 -9.57
CA TYR A 637 -31.87 14.75 -10.88
C TYR A 637 -32.97 14.66 -11.94
N GLN A 638 -33.94 15.55 -11.88
CA GLN A 638 -35.07 15.64 -12.82
C GLN A 638 -34.65 16.24 -14.17
N GLU A 639 -33.62 17.07 -14.16
CA GLU A 639 -33.12 17.74 -15.36
C GLU A 639 -31.91 17.04 -15.96
N ARG A 640 -31.77 17.09 -17.28
CA ARG A 640 -30.67 16.47 -18.02
C ARG A 640 -29.29 16.93 -17.51
N HIS A 641 -29.16 18.20 -17.18
CA HIS A 641 -27.90 18.75 -16.67
C HIS A 641 -27.52 18.21 -15.27
N ALA A 642 -28.50 17.82 -14.48
CA ALA A 642 -28.26 17.26 -13.18
C ALA A 642 -27.64 15.84 -13.26
N VAL A 643 -27.92 15.09 -14.33
CA VAL A 643 -27.37 13.74 -14.54
C VAL A 643 -25.83 13.75 -14.59
N SER A 644 -25.25 14.79 -15.17
CA SER A 644 -23.79 14.94 -15.20
C SER A 644 -23.16 15.07 -13.81
N ARG A 645 -23.90 15.49 -12.79
CA ARG A 645 -23.41 15.52 -11.39
C ARG A 645 -23.25 14.13 -10.78
N LEU A 646 -23.97 13.11 -11.30
CA LEU A 646 -23.81 11.73 -10.84
C LEU A 646 -22.48 11.12 -11.29
N VAL A 647 -22.08 11.40 -12.54
CA VAL A 647 -20.92 10.76 -13.18
C VAL A 647 -19.71 11.70 -13.25
N GLY A 648 -19.93 13.00 -13.18
CA GLY A 648 -18.96 14.08 -13.35
C GLY A 648 -19.24 14.93 -14.58
N ALA A 649 -18.89 16.21 -14.54
CA ALA A 649 -19.07 17.13 -15.65
C ALA A 649 -18.06 16.83 -16.78
N PRO A 650 -18.45 17.01 -18.08
CA PRO A 650 -17.52 16.89 -19.20
C PRO A 650 -16.41 17.95 -19.15
N PRO A 651 -15.26 17.72 -19.82
CA PRO A 651 -14.19 18.71 -19.90
C PRO A 651 -14.72 20.06 -20.42
N GLY A 652 -14.35 21.15 -19.73
CA GLY A 652 -14.75 22.50 -20.07
C GLY A 652 -16.07 23.01 -19.45
N TYR A 653 -16.76 22.19 -18.68
CA TYR A 653 -17.93 22.61 -17.90
C TYR A 653 -17.60 22.88 -16.43
N VAL A 654 -18.37 23.76 -15.79
CA VAL A 654 -18.24 24.07 -14.35
C VAL A 654 -18.46 22.79 -13.54
N GLY A 655 -17.57 22.49 -12.58
CA GLY A 655 -17.64 21.28 -11.76
C GLY A 655 -16.85 20.08 -12.32
N TYR A 656 -16.08 20.22 -13.41
CA TYR A 656 -15.24 19.15 -13.95
C TYR A 656 -14.24 18.61 -12.90
N ASP A 657 -13.71 19.48 -12.05
CA ASP A 657 -12.72 19.09 -11.03
C ASP A 657 -13.32 18.36 -9.81
N GLU A 658 -14.62 18.52 -9.55
CA GLU A 658 -15.27 17.97 -8.36
C GLU A 658 -15.56 16.46 -8.43
N GLY A 659 -15.56 15.86 -9.64
CA GLY A 659 -15.95 14.47 -9.85
C GLY A 659 -17.47 14.24 -9.74
N GLY A 660 -17.94 13.02 -10.04
CA GLY A 660 -19.35 12.69 -9.94
C GLY A 660 -19.76 12.28 -8.53
N GLN A 661 -20.92 12.74 -8.07
CA GLN A 661 -21.43 12.43 -6.71
C GLN A 661 -21.54 10.92 -6.45
N LEU A 662 -22.11 10.17 -7.37
CA LEU A 662 -22.26 8.73 -7.26
C LEU A 662 -20.93 8.01 -7.41
N THR A 663 -20.15 8.38 -8.45
CA THR A 663 -18.86 7.72 -8.72
C THR A 663 -17.84 7.97 -7.62
N GLU A 664 -17.77 9.20 -7.09
CA GLU A 664 -16.83 9.53 -6.02
C GLU A 664 -17.25 8.92 -4.68
N ALA A 665 -18.56 8.88 -4.37
CA ALA A 665 -19.07 8.23 -3.15
C ALA A 665 -18.73 6.73 -3.13
N VAL A 666 -18.94 6.04 -4.25
CA VAL A 666 -18.64 4.60 -4.36
C VAL A 666 -17.13 4.33 -4.41
N ARG A 667 -16.34 5.20 -5.03
CA ARG A 667 -14.87 5.08 -4.97
C ARG A 667 -14.33 5.19 -3.56
N ARG A 668 -14.90 6.09 -2.75
CA ARG A 668 -14.50 6.24 -1.33
C ARG A 668 -15.04 5.11 -0.45
N LYS A 669 -16.23 4.60 -0.77
CA LYS A 669 -16.91 3.53 -0.03
C LYS A 669 -17.44 2.48 -1.00
N PRO A 670 -16.57 1.60 -1.55
CA PRO A 670 -16.98 0.57 -2.51
C PRO A 670 -17.86 -0.52 -1.88
N TYR A 671 -17.89 -0.57 -0.55
CA TYR A 671 -18.78 -1.40 0.26
C TYR A 671 -19.82 -0.50 0.90
N SER A 672 -20.96 -0.41 0.27
CA SER A 672 -22.04 0.45 0.77
C SER A 672 -23.40 -0.01 0.24
N VAL A 673 -24.44 0.37 0.95
CA VAL A 673 -25.80 0.36 0.44
C VAL A 673 -26.06 1.67 -0.28
N ILE A 674 -26.32 1.61 -1.56
CA ILE A 674 -26.65 2.78 -2.39
C ILE A 674 -28.15 2.89 -2.44
N LEU A 675 -28.69 3.92 -1.79
CA LEU A 675 -30.11 4.21 -1.76
C LEU A 675 -30.42 5.35 -2.75
N LEU A 676 -31.11 5.02 -3.84
CA LEU A 676 -31.65 5.98 -4.80
C LEU A 676 -33.11 6.24 -4.45
N ASP A 677 -33.37 7.36 -3.80
CA ASP A 677 -34.71 7.66 -3.26
C ASP A 677 -35.58 8.36 -4.33
N GLU A 678 -36.83 8.00 -4.44
CA GLU A 678 -37.83 8.54 -5.39
C GLU A 678 -37.39 8.40 -6.87
N ILE A 679 -36.98 7.18 -7.27
CA ILE A 679 -36.43 6.89 -8.61
C ILE A 679 -37.35 7.31 -9.75
N GLU A 680 -38.68 7.34 -9.54
CA GLU A 680 -39.68 7.80 -10.52
C GLU A 680 -39.54 9.26 -10.91
N LYS A 681 -38.83 10.08 -10.12
CA LYS A 681 -38.60 11.48 -10.39
C LYS A 681 -37.35 11.73 -11.24
N ALA A 682 -36.54 10.71 -11.42
CA ALA A 682 -35.27 10.82 -12.14
C ALA A 682 -35.47 11.08 -13.64
N HIS A 683 -34.54 11.86 -14.22
CA HIS A 683 -34.49 12.02 -15.67
C HIS A 683 -34.23 10.67 -16.37
N PRO A 684 -34.80 10.41 -17.55
CA PRO A 684 -34.57 9.14 -18.27
C PRO A 684 -33.09 8.77 -18.50
N ASP A 685 -32.20 9.73 -18.60
CA ASP A 685 -30.77 9.45 -18.76
C ASP A 685 -30.12 8.87 -17.51
N VAL A 686 -30.70 9.03 -16.31
CA VAL A 686 -30.23 8.36 -15.08
C VAL A 686 -30.35 6.86 -15.23
N PHE A 687 -31.43 6.37 -15.81
CA PHE A 687 -31.62 4.93 -16.06
C PHE A 687 -30.56 4.36 -17.00
N ASN A 688 -30.12 5.15 -18.01
CA ASN A 688 -29.04 4.73 -18.92
C ASN A 688 -27.69 4.58 -18.17
N VAL A 689 -27.41 5.48 -17.23
CA VAL A 689 -26.23 5.37 -16.36
C VAL A 689 -26.31 4.14 -15.45
N LEU A 690 -27.47 3.92 -14.85
CA LEU A 690 -27.69 2.77 -13.94
C LEU A 690 -27.68 1.44 -14.67
N LEU A 691 -28.09 1.35 -15.95
CA LEU A 691 -27.96 0.13 -16.75
C LEU A 691 -26.51 -0.35 -16.80
N GLN A 692 -25.56 0.53 -17.00
CA GLN A 692 -24.14 0.15 -17.00
C GLN A 692 -23.70 -0.38 -15.63
N VAL A 693 -24.21 0.21 -14.55
CA VAL A 693 -23.91 -0.24 -13.19
C VAL A 693 -24.49 -1.63 -12.92
N LEU A 694 -25.74 -1.87 -13.35
CA LEU A 694 -26.45 -3.15 -13.13
C LEU A 694 -25.88 -4.30 -13.96
N ASP A 695 -25.36 -4.02 -15.17
CA ASP A 695 -24.77 -5.04 -16.05
C ASP A 695 -23.31 -5.33 -15.75
N ASP A 696 -22.47 -4.29 -15.67
CA ASP A 696 -21.02 -4.42 -15.58
C ASP A 696 -20.50 -4.25 -14.13
N GLY A 697 -21.34 -3.83 -13.20
CA GLY A 697 -20.94 -3.52 -11.81
C GLY A 697 -19.87 -2.43 -11.73
N ARG A 698 -19.77 -1.56 -12.73
CA ARG A 698 -18.80 -0.47 -12.77
C ARG A 698 -19.35 0.73 -13.53
N LEU A 699 -18.88 1.90 -13.16
CA LEU A 699 -19.20 3.16 -13.83
C LEU A 699 -17.93 3.98 -14.00
N THR A 700 -17.65 4.40 -15.23
CA THR A 700 -16.48 5.24 -15.51
C THR A 700 -16.88 6.71 -15.44
N ASP A 701 -16.16 7.48 -14.64
CA ASP A 701 -16.38 8.94 -14.56
C ASP A 701 -15.79 9.66 -15.79
N ASN A 702 -16.11 10.93 -15.94
CA ASN A 702 -15.64 11.76 -17.06
C ASN A 702 -14.12 12.03 -17.03
N LYS A 703 -13.42 11.67 -15.97
CA LYS A 703 -11.96 11.69 -15.87
C LYS A 703 -11.33 10.34 -16.25
N GLY A 704 -12.13 9.36 -16.68
CA GLY A 704 -11.68 8.01 -17.01
C GLY A 704 -11.40 7.11 -15.79
N ARG A 705 -11.81 7.52 -14.58
CA ARG A 705 -11.64 6.72 -13.36
C ARG A 705 -12.85 5.80 -13.19
N VAL A 706 -12.59 4.55 -12.85
CA VAL A 706 -13.63 3.54 -12.69
C VAL A 706 -14.09 3.48 -11.22
N ALA A 707 -15.40 3.61 -10.99
CA ALA A 707 -16.05 3.29 -9.73
C ALA A 707 -16.58 1.85 -9.78
N ASN A 708 -16.25 1.05 -8.78
CA ASN A 708 -16.59 -0.39 -8.71
C ASN A 708 -17.79 -0.59 -7.78
N PHE A 709 -18.91 -1.07 -8.35
CA PHE A 709 -20.18 -1.33 -7.64
C PHE A 709 -20.41 -2.82 -7.31
N LYS A 710 -19.46 -3.71 -7.65
CA LYS A 710 -19.64 -5.16 -7.48
C LYS A 710 -19.85 -5.59 -6.03
N ASN A 711 -19.35 -4.77 -5.10
CA ASN A 711 -19.48 -5.00 -3.67
C ASN A 711 -20.53 -4.11 -3.01
N SER A 712 -21.39 -3.45 -3.76
CA SER A 712 -22.47 -2.61 -3.26
C SER A 712 -23.85 -3.27 -3.46
N ILE A 713 -24.80 -2.85 -2.65
CA ILE A 713 -26.22 -3.21 -2.81
C ILE A 713 -26.96 -1.95 -3.25
N ILE A 714 -27.70 -2.04 -4.34
CA ILE A 714 -28.43 -0.92 -4.92
C ILE A 714 -29.90 -1.06 -4.54
N ILE A 715 -30.43 -0.09 -3.83
CA ILE A 715 -31.82 -0.02 -3.43
C ILE A 715 -32.43 1.25 -4.03
N MET A 716 -33.46 1.09 -4.83
CA MET A 716 -34.23 2.17 -5.44
C MET A 716 -35.58 2.24 -4.76
N THR A 717 -35.97 3.35 -4.17
CA THR A 717 -37.32 3.50 -3.60
C THR A 717 -38.22 4.24 -4.55
N SER A 718 -39.52 3.88 -4.53
CA SER A 718 -40.53 4.57 -5.30
C SER A 718 -41.88 4.60 -4.52
N ASN A 719 -42.58 5.70 -4.70
CA ASN A 719 -43.93 5.86 -4.20
C ASN A 719 -44.99 5.61 -5.30
N MET A 720 -44.56 5.10 -6.44
CA MET A 720 -45.44 4.81 -7.57
C MET A 720 -46.50 3.76 -7.17
N GLY A 721 -47.73 3.96 -7.55
CA GLY A 721 -48.82 3.08 -7.18
C GLY A 721 -49.26 3.13 -5.71
N ALA A 722 -48.71 4.09 -4.91
CA ALA A 722 -49.05 4.20 -3.48
C ALA A 722 -50.58 4.35 -3.25
N HIS A 723 -51.31 5.07 -4.11
CA HIS A 723 -52.77 5.19 -4.03
C HIS A 723 -53.48 3.86 -4.32
N VAL A 724 -53.00 3.09 -5.30
CA VAL A 724 -53.55 1.77 -5.63
C VAL A 724 -53.35 0.79 -4.45
N ILE A 725 -52.15 0.81 -3.89
CA ILE A 725 -51.83 -0.01 -2.71
C ILE A 725 -52.77 0.35 -1.56
N GLN A 726 -52.94 1.62 -1.28
CA GLN A 726 -53.79 2.07 -0.18
C GLN A 726 -55.26 1.68 -0.40
N GLU A 727 -55.83 1.97 -1.57
CA GLU A 727 -57.22 1.64 -1.89
C GLU A 727 -57.52 0.15 -1.85
N ASN A 728 -56.62 -0.69 -2.36
CA ASN A 728 -56.84 -2.13 -2.36
C ASN A 728 -56.68 -2.73 -0.95
N PHE A 729 -55.72 -2.26 -0.17
CA PHE A 729 -55.53 -2.73 1.20
C PHE A 729 -56.61 -2.26 2.16
N GLU A 730 -57.30 -1.14 1.89
CA GLU A 730 -58.48 -0.75 2.67
C GLU A 730 -59.66 -1.76 2.51
N LYS A 731 -59.68 -2.52 1.40
CA LYS A 731 -60.68 -3.57 1.10
C LYS A 731 -60.24 -4.96 1.62
N MET A 732 -59.07 -5.06 2.23
CA MET A 732 -58.48 -6.32 2.68
C MET A 732 -59.18 -6.81 3.94
N THR A 733 -59.47 -8.10 3.92
CA THR A 733 -60.01 -8.87 5.07
C THR A 733 -59.15 -10.11 5.29
N PRO A 734 -59.15 -10.72 6.48
CA PRO A 734 -58.33 -11.91 6.73
C PRO A 734 -58.60 -13.09 5.79
N SER A 735 -59.76 -13.09 5.11
CA SER A 735 -60.14 -14.16 4.16
C SER A 735 -59.70 -13.92 2.73
N ASN A 736 -59.28 -12.70 2.35
CA ASN A 736 -58.90 -12.35 0.97
C ASN A 736 -57.52 -11.66 0.89
N GLU A 737 -56.73 -11.82 1.94
CA GLU A 737 -55.43 -11.14 2.04
C GLU A 737 -54.49 -11.51 0.88
N GLU A 738 -54.30 -12.79 0.62
CA GLU A 738 -53.38 -13.27 -0.42
C GLU A 738 -53.82 -12.81 -1.81
N GLU A 739 -55.14 -12.90 -2.10
CA GLU A 739 -55.71 -12.51 -3.38
C GLU A 739 -55.58 -10.99 -3.64
N ILE A 740 -55.80 -10.16 -2.61
CA ILE A 740 -55.66 -8.70 -2.72
C ILE A 740 -54.18 -8.31 -2.86
N VAL A 741 -53.27 -8.95 -2.13
CA VAL A 741 -51.84 -8.70 -2.25
C VAL A 741 -51.36 -9.00 -3.65
N GLU A 742 -51.72 -10.17 -4.23
CA GLU A 742 -51.31 -10.56 -5.56
C GLU A 742 -51.95 -9.65 -6.64
N PHE A 743 -53.22 -9.34 -6.52
CA PHE A 743 -53.92 -8.41 -7.40
C PHE A 743 -53.24 -7.05 -7.40
N THR A 744 -52.97 -6.46 -6.22
CA THR A 744 -52.32 -5.18 -6.06
C THR A 744 -50.90 -5.17 -6.62
N LYS A 745 -50.16 -6.24 -6.39
CA LYS A 745 -48.81 -6.41 -6.94
C LYS A 745 -48.82 -6.35 -8.47
N ASN A 746 -49.74 -7.06 -9.11
CA ASN A 746 -49.88 -7.06 -10.57
C ASN A 746 -50.25 -5.67 -11.11
N GLU A 747 -51.19 -4.97 -10.47
CA GLU A 747 -51.64 -3.64 -10.88
C GLU A 747 -50.50 -2.60 -10.74
N VAL A 748 -49.78 -2.62 -9.65
CA VAL A 748 -48.60 -1.76 -9.42
C VAL A 748 -47.49 -2.09 -10.40
N MET A 749 -47.26 -3.37 -10.73
CA MET A 749 -46.29 -3.79 -11.73
C MET A 749 -46.67 -3.30 -13.14
N GLU A 750 -47.94 -3.26 -13.50
CA GLU A 750 -48.38 -2.66 -14.76
C GLU A 750 -48.06 -1.16 -14.81
N LEU A 751 -48.31 -0.43 -13.73
CA LEU A 751 -47.98 0.99 -13.62
C LEU A 751 -46.47 1.22 -13.76
N LEU A 752 -45.68 0.37 -13.11
CA LEU A 752 -44.22 0.44 -13.17
C LEU A 752 -43.72 0.24 -14.61
N ARG A 753 -44.25 -0.76 -15.34
CA ARG A 753 -43.92 -1.05 -16.74
C ARG A 753 -44.29 0.06 -17.70
N LYS A 754 -45.29 0.87 -17.39
CA LYS A 754 -45.67 2.04 -18.18
C LYS A 754 -44.72 3.23 -17.98
N THR A 755 -44.06 3.31 -16.84
CA THR A 755 -43.25 4.45 -16.45
C THR A 755 -41.76 4.18 -16.61
N ILE A 756 -41.28 2.99 -16.24
CA ILE A 756 -39.87 2.59 -16.32
C ILE A 756 -39.69 1.65 -17.50
N ARG A 757 -38.61 1.84 -18.28
CA ARG A 757 -38.34 1.04 -19.46
C ARG A 757 -38.19 -0.44 -19.11
N PRO A 758 -38.78 -1.36 -19.91
CA PRO A 758 -38.71 -2.80 -19.65
C PRO A 758 -37.28 -3.34 -19.59
N GLU A 759 -36.39 -2.73 -20.37
CA GLU A 759 -34.95 -3.04 -20.39
C GLU A 759 -34.31 -2.84 -19.01
N PHE A 760 -34.65 -1.77 -18.32
CA PHE A 760 -34.15 -1.50 -16.98
C PHE A 760 -34.72 -2.47 -15.94
N LEU A 761 -36.04 -2.71 -15.99
CA LEU A 761 -36.71 -3.63 -15.07
C LEU A 761 -36.17 -5.06 -15.15
N ASN A 762 -35.79 -5.51 -16.35
CA ASN A 762 -35.20 -6.84 -16.55
C ASN A 762 -33.77 -6.98 -15.98
N ARG A 763 -33.14 -5.88 -15.61
CA ARG A 763 -31.77 -5.86 -15.03
C ARG A 763 -31.78 -5.79 -13.50
N VAL A 764 -32.89 -5.36 -12.94
CA VAL A 764 -33.09 -5.34 -11.49
C VAL A 764 -33.37 -6.76 -11.01
N ASP A 765 -32.72 -7.16 -9.92
CA ASP A 765 -32.85 -8.53 -9.39
C ASP A 765 -34.28 -8.78 -8.86
N GLU A 766 -34.83 -7.84 -8.09
CA GLU A 766 -36.21 -7.97 -7.58
C GLU A 766 -36.92 -6.63 -7.41
N VAL A 767 -38.26 -6.66 -7.64
CA VAL A 767 -39.17 -5.56 -7.39
C VAL A 767 -40.10 -5.97 -6.24
N ILE A 768 -40.00 -5.27 -5.13
CA ILE A 768 -40.63 -5.65 -3.87
C ILE A 768 -41.68 -4.60 -3.48
N MET A 769 -42.92 -5.08 -3.21
CA MET A 769 -43.99 -4.23 -2.73
C MET A 769 -44.06 -4.27 -1.20
N PHE A 770 -43.84 -3.10 -0.59
CA PHE A 770 -43.96 -2.89 0.86
C PHE A 770 -45.44 -2.80 1.22
N LYS A 771 -45.87 -3.64 2.14
CA LYS A 771 -47.26 -3.64 2.63
C LYS A 771 -47.52 -2.47 3.57
N PRO A 772 -48.75 -1.90 3.58
CA PRO A 772 -49.15 -0.95 4.61
C PRO A 772 -49.02 -1.57 6.01
N LEU A 773 -48.71 -0.74 7.00
CA LEU A 773 -48.47 -1.22 8.37
C LEU A 773 -49.80 -1.53 9.11
N SER A 774 -49.90 -2.72 9.68
CA SER A 774 -50.99 -3.12 10.58
C SER A 774 -50.79 -2.54 12.00
N ARG A 775 -51.86 -2.53 12.82
CA ARG A 775 -51.75 -2.08 14.22
C ARG A 775 -50.74 -2.87 15.04
N LYS A 776 -50.56 -4.17 14.77
CA LYS A 776 -49.53 -5.02 15.44
C LYS A 776 -48.12 -4.58 15.08
N GLU A 777 -47.91 -4.24 13.82
CA GLU A 777 -46.61 -3.79 13.31
C GLU A 777 -46.27 -2.41 13.85
N ILE A 778 -47.25 -1.51 13.91
CA ILE A 778 -47.09 -0.18 14.52
C ILE A 778 -46.66 -0.30 15.97
N ARG A 779 -47.32 -1.19 16.75
CA ARG A 779 -46.92 -1.44 18.14
C ARG A 779 -45.51 -1.94 18.26
N LYS A 780 -45.07 -2.86 17.36
CA LYS A 780 -43.68 -3.32 17.30
C LYS A 780 -42.72 -2.18 16.99
N ILE A 781 -43.07 -1.29 16.06
CA ILE A 781 -42.26 -0.10 15.74
C ILE A 781 -42.18 0.85 16.94
N VAL A 782 -43.27 1.07 17.68
CA VAL A 782 -43.23 1.86 18.90
C VAL A 782 -42.28 1.26 19.93
N SER A 783 -42.35 -0.05 20.15
CA SER A 783 -41.44 -0.74 21.07
C SER A 783 -39.98 -0.62 20.66
N ILE A 784 -39.66 -0.74 19.38
CA ILE A 784 -38.30 -0.57 18.82
C ILE A 784 -37.80 0.86 19.06
N GLN A 785 -38.62 1.88 18.72
CA GLN A 785 -38.25 3.27 18.89
C GLN A 785 -38.11 3.67 20.37
N PHE A 786 -38.98 3.12 21.23
CA PHE A 786 -38.87 3.31 22.68
C PHE A 786 -37.60 2.67 23.24
N GLY A 787 -37.23 1.47 22.81
CA GLY A 787 -36.00 0.80 23.19
C GLY A 787 -34.76 1.60 22.80
N LEU A 788 -34.77 2.31 21.66
CA LEU A 788 -33.68 3.22 21.27
C LEU A 788 -33.57 4.43 22.21
N ILE A 789 -34.70 4.95 22.70
CA ILE A 789 -34.75 6.02 23.70
C ILE A 789 -34.22 5.49 25.04
N GLN A 790 -34.66 4.29 25.48
CA GLN A 790 -34.14 3.66 26.70
C GLN A 790 -32.62 3.55 26.67
N LYS A 791 -32.06 3.01 25.63
CA LYS A 791 -30.60 2.83 25.47
C LYS A 791 -29.84 4.16 25.61
N ARG A 792 -30.33 5.21 24.96
CA ARG A 792 -29.73 6.57 25.04
C ARG A 792 -29.81 7.16 26.44
N LEU A 793 -30.87 6.90 27.20
CA LEU A 793 -31.04 7.42 28.54
C LEU A 793 -30.25 6.61 29.56
N GLU A 794 -30.09 5.30 29.36
CA GLU A 794 -29.19 4.46 30.16
C GLU A 794 -27.74 4.94 30.13
N GLU A 795 -27.26 5.40 28.97
CA GLU A 795 -25.92 6.02 28.84
C GLU A 795 -25.77 7.28 29.74
N ASN A 796 -26.88 7.92 30.05
CA ASN A 796 -26.95 9.07 30.99
C ASN A 796 -27.33 8.68 32.43
N GLY A 797 -27.40 7.37 32.71
CA GLY A 797 -27.73 6.86 34.04
C GLY A 797 -29.23 6.91 34.39
N ILE A 798 -30.13 7.00 33.39
CA ILE A 798 -31.58 7.05 33.63
C ILE A 798 -32.24 5.88 32.96
N LYS A 799 -32.96 5.04 33.70
CA LYS A 799 -33.76 3.95 33.14
C LYS A 799 -35.23 4.38 33.03
N ILE A 800 -35.84 4.09 31.88
CA ILE A 800 -37.26 4.37 31.65
C ILE A 800 -38.01 3.09 31.35
N GLU A 801 -39.23 2.98 31.89
CA GLU A 801 -40.16 1.88 31.60
C GLU A 801 -41.52 2.46 31.22
N ALA A 802 -42.20 1.89 30.22
CA ALA A 802 -43.52 2.34 29.80
C ALA A 802 -44.54 1.24 29.94
N SER A 803 -45.73 1.58 30.41
CA SER A 803 -46.86 0.63 30.44
C SER A 803 -47.33 0.25 29.03
N SER A 804 -47.98 -0.91 28.90
CA SER A 804 -48.51 -1.38 27.61
C SER A 804 -49.48 -0.38 26.98
N GLU A 805 -50.28 0.29 27.81
CA GLU A 805 -51.28 1.29 27.42
C GLU A 805 -50.61 2.56 26.84
N VAL A 806 -49.45 2.96 27.40
CA VAL A 806 -48.67 4.09 26.87
C VAL A 806 -48.12 3.78 25.49
N LEU A 807 -47.57 2.57 25.26
CA LEU A 807 -47.09 2.14 23.96
C LEU A 807 -48.20 2.07 22.92
N ASP A 808 -49.37 1.60 23.29
CA ASP A 808 -50.55 1.56 22.40
C ASP A 808 -51.03 2.98 22.05
N LYS A 809 -51.05 3.89 23.02
CA LYS A 809 -51.44 5.30 22.83
C LYS A 809 -50.43 6.03 21.91
N LEU A 810 -49.14 5.80 22.10
CA LEU A 810 -48.10 6.34 21.22
C LEU A 810 -48.25 5.82 19.79
N GLY A 811 -48.64 4.56 19.62
CA GLY A 811 -48.93 3.96 18.32
C GLY A 811 -50.11 4.62 17.61
N GLU A 812 -51.21 4.85 18.35
CA GLU A 812 -52.40 5.56 17.82
C GLU A 812 -52.08 6.99 17.38
N LEU A 813 -51.36 7.73 18.20
CA LEU A 813 -50.98 9.13 17.90
C LEU A 813 -49.88 9.25 16.87
N GLY A 814 -49.02 8.24 16.75
CA GLY A 814 -47.88 8.23 15.87
C GLY A 814 -48.13 7.61 14.49
N PHE A 815 -49.29 7.09 14.23
CA PHE A 815 -49.68 6.52 12.94
C PHE A 815 -50.58 7.47 12.15
N ASP A 816 -50.31 7.56 10.87
CA ASP A 816 -51.11 8.28 9.91
C ASP A 816 -51.32 7.40 8.67
N PRO A 817 -52.55 7.20 8.15
CA PRO A 817 -52.77 6.36 6.97
C PRO A 817 -51.98 6.77 5.73
N GLN A 818 -51.69 8.06 5.54
CA GLN A 818 -50.94 8.60 4.40
C GLN A 818 -49.42 8.61 4.61
N PHE A 819 -48.99 8.84 5.85
CA PHE A 819 -47.58 9.02 6.21
C PHE A 819 -47.00 7.82 6.98
N GLY A 820 -47.80 6.75 7.22
CA GLY A 820 -47.38 5.56 7.95
C GLY A 820 -46.89 5.86 9.36
N ALA A 821 -45.77 5.25 9.76
CA ALA A 821 -45.14 5.47 11.08
C ALA A 821 -44.19 6.71 11.13
N ARG A 822 -44.14 7.54 10.09
CA ARG A 822 -43.23 8.72 10.03
C ARG A 822 -43.52 9.76 11.15
N PRO A 823 -44.82 10.02 11.54
CA PRO A 823 -45.10 10.93 12.65
C PRO A 823 -44.65 10.43 14.03
N LEU A 824 -44.50 9.11 14.21
CA LEU A 824 -44.24 8.48 15.50
C LEU A 824 -43.00 9.08 16.22
N LYS A 825 -41.94 9.31 15.49
CA LYS A 825 -40.70 9.87 16.05
C LYS A 825 -40.90 11.28 16.64
N ARG A 826 -41.77 12.09 15.99
CA ARG A 826 -42.12 13.42 16.48
C ARG A 826 -43.03 13.35 17.69
N VAL A 827 -43.94 12.38 17.70
CA VAL A 827 -44.87 12.15 18.84
C VAL A 827 -44.07 11.74 20.07
N MET A 828 -43.14 10.79 19.92
CA MET A 828 -42.28 10.37 21.01
C MET A 828 -41.34 11.48 21.50
N GLN A 829 -40.80 12.28 20.60
CA GLN A 829 -39.99 13.44 20.98
C GLN A 829 -40.81 14.43 21.81
N ARG A 830 -42.02 14.74 21.38
CA ARG A 830 -42.89 15.71 22.04
C ARG A 830 -43.40 15.20 23.39
N LEU A 831 -43.89 13.95 23.42
CA LEU A 831 -44.60 13.44 24.60
C LEU A 831 -43.69 12.77 25.64
N ILE A 832 -42.50 12.25 25.20
CA ILE A 832 -41.57 11.59 26.10
C ILE A 832 -40.37 12.48 26.34
N LEU A 833 -39.59 12.77 25.31
CA LEU A 833 -38.28 13.42 25.52
C LEU A 833 -38.38 14.85 26.03
N ASN A 834 -39.34 15.65 25.53
CA ASN A 834 -39.51 17.02 25.95
C ASN A 834 -40.02 17.11 27.42
N GLU A 835 -40.98 16.23 27.78
CA GLU A 835 -41.50 16.22 29.14
C GLU A 835 -40.46 15.65 30.12
N LEU A 836 -39.79 14.56 29.79
CA LEU A 836 -38.70 14.00 30.57
C LEU A 836 -37.59 15.03 30.80
N SER A 837 -37.25 15.81 29.77
CA SER A 837 -36.24 16.86 29.88
C SER A 837 -36.62 17.93 30.89
N LYS A 838 -37.89 18.30 30.98
CA LYS A 838 -38.39 19.25 31.99
C LYS A 838 -38.27 18.66 33.40
N GLU A 839 -38.64 17.40 33.59
CA GLU A 839 -38.53 16.74 34.89
C GLU A 839 -37.09 16.53 35.35
N ILE A 840 -36.17 16.26 34.43
CA ILE A 840 -34.74 16.19 34.74
C ILE A 840 -34.19 17.57 35.14
N LEU A 841 -34.52 18.62 34.36
CA LEU A 841 -34.04 19.98 34.61
C LEU A 841 -34.66 20.60 35.88
N SER A 842 -35.89 20.21 36.26
CA SER A 842 -36.50 20.61 37.51
C SER A 842 -35.92 19.90 38.75
N GLY A 843 -35.09 18.84 38.54
CA GLY A 843 -34.56 18.05 39.64
C GLY A 843 -35.50 17.00 40.22
N ALA A 844 -36.68 16.82 39.60
CA ALA A 844 -37.64 15.81 40.02
C ALA A 844 -37.15 14.38 39.71
N ILE A 845 -36.42 14.22 38.59
CA ILE A 845 -35.71 13.01 38.20
C ILE A 845 -34.20 13.23 38.34
N GLN A 846 -33.55 12.38 39.14
CA GLN A 846 -32.10 12.43 39.40
C GLN A 846 -31.38 11.36 38.54
N LYS A 847 -30.05 11.49 38.43
CA LYS A 847 -29.22 10.40 37.81
C LYS A 847 -29.36 9.12 38.65
N GLU A 848 -29.29 7.98 37.95
CA GLU A 848 -29.45 6.65 38.52
C GLU A 848 -30.88 6.31 39.02
N SER A 849 -31.90 7.04 38.52
CA SER A 849 -33.30 6.72 38.84
C SER A 849 -34.02 5.88 37.78
N VAL A 850 -35.00 5.11 38.18
CA VAL A 850 -35.89 4.35 37.30
C VAL A 850 -37.21 5.13 37.18
N VAL A 851 -37.55 5.52 35.97
CA VAL A 851 -38.73 6.34 35.67
C VAL A 851 -39.80 5.47 34.97
N GLY A 852 -40.94 5.26 35.62
CA GLY A 852 -42.14 4.67 35.04
C GLY A 852 -42.98 5.67 34.27
N ILE A 853 -43.39 5.36 33.07
CA ILE A 853 -44.31 6.15 32.26
C ILE A 853 -45.65 5.44 32.21
N THR A 854 -46.68 6.10 32.73
CA THR A 854 -48.03 5.60 32.80
C THR A 854 -49.03 6.59 32.18
N LEU A 855 -50.23 6.16 31.92
CA LEU A 855 -51.33 6.99 31.47
C LEU A 855 -52.12 7.49 32.64
N GLY A 856 -52.29 8.81 32.78
CA GLY A 856 -53.14 9.45 33.79
C GLY A 856 -54.65 9.31 33.43
N GLU A 857 -55.54 9.61 34.38
CA GLU A 857 -57.02 9.59 34.17
C GLU A 857 -57.47 10.60 33.09
N ASP A 858 -56.66 11.64 32.88
CA ASP A 858 -56.86 12.65 31.84
C ASP A 858 -56.33 12.23 30.44
N GLY A 859 -55.77 11.03 30.32
CA GLY A 859 -55.16 10.50 29.10
C GLY A 859 -53.81 11.10 28.70
N ASN A 860 -53.19 11.88 29.59
CA ASN A 860 -51.83 12.40 29.42
C ASN A 860 -50.78 11.45 30.02
N LEU A 861 -49.52 11.53 29.50
CA LEU A 861 -48.45 10.72 30.07
C LEU A 861 -47.99 11.30 31.40
N GLN A 862 -47.84 10.43 32.40
CA GLN A 862 -47.32 10.75 33.74
C GLN A 862 -45.98 10.03 33.94
N PHE A 863 -45.00 10.77 34.48
CA PHE A 863 -43.67 10.27 34.79
C PHE A 863 -43.54 10.03 36.29
N LEU A 864 -43.39 8.79 36.70
CA LEU A 864 -43.30 8.38 38.12
C LEU A 864 -41.88 7.90 38.39
N ASN A 865 -41.26 8.48 39.39
CA ASN A 865 -39.94 7.97 39.86
C ASN A 865 -40.19 6.73 40.70
N LEU A 866 -39.88 5.55 40.19
CA LEU A 866 -40.13 4.26 40.83
C LEU A 866 -39.22 4.02 42.06
N ASP A 867 -38.09 4.70 42.15
CA ASP A 867 -37.20 4.61 43.34
C ASP A 867 -37.75 5.31 44.57
N LYS A 868 -38.80 6.15 44.42
CA LYS A 868 -39.49 6.88 45.51
C LYS A 868 -40.84 6.29 45.89
N VAL A 869 -41.30 5.21 45.32
CA VAL A 869 -42.52 4.52 45.68
C VAL A 869 -42.17 3.49 46.76
N PRO A 870 -42.63 3.66 48.07
CA PRO A 870 -42.42 2.62 49.04
C PRO A 870 -43.23 1.38 48.63
N LEU A 871 -42.61 0.22 48.67
CA LEU A 871 -43.17 -1.12 48.52
C LEU A 871 -44.32 -1.34 49.50
#